data_ce4b61fd280847d91b72f221565a7917
#
_entry.id   ce4b61fd280847d91b72f221565a7917
#
_cell.length_a   1.000
_cell.length_b   1.000
_cell.length_c   1.000
_cell.angle_alpha   90.00
_cell.angle_beta   90.00
_cell.angle_gamma   90.00
#
_symmetry.space_group_name_H-M   'P 1'
#
loop_
_entity.id
_entity.type
_entity.pdbx_description
1 polymer ?
#
loop_
_entity_poly.entity_id
_entity_poly.type
_entity_poly.pdbx_seq_one_letter_code
_entity_poly.pdbx_strand_id
1 'polypeptide(L)'
;MESAKKVYETEWGRHKLTVEYGEMAKQANGAVLVRYGETVVLSTATASKEPRDLPFFPLTVAYEEKLYAAGKIPGGFNKREGRPSEEATLTSRLIDRPIRPLFPDGYRNDVQVMSIVLSVDPNASPQMAAMLGSSLALGVSDIPFDGPIAGVTVGLIDGEFIINPSTDELEHSEIELQVAGTKDAVNMVEAGAKEVSEETMLKAIMFGHGSIRKMVEFQQEILDELNVEKRVFEQPETDADLKREMEEKAQSLGLYDAIQDPDKKSREDAISEAKKRILETLDETDENYEEIHAEASAIVEKLLKEEVRRLITEEKVRPDGREPAEIRPLNSQAGILPRAHGSGLFTRGQTQALSICTLGALGEHQIIDGLGVDENKRFMHHYNFPNFSVGETGPIRGPGRREIGHGALGERALYQVIPNETEFPYTIRLVSEVLESNGSSSQASICGSTLALMDAGVPIKAPVAGIAMGLVMKGDQYTILSDIQGMEDALGDMDFKVAGTENGITAIQMDIKIEGLSEDILREALAQARRGRQEILDNMLATLSEPRAELSKYAPKVEIMHIKPDKIRDVIGPGGKKINEIIDETGVKLDIEQDGTVFIGHSDASMIERAKEIIKDLTRVAEVGEIYMAEVRRIEKFGAFVQLFPGKDALVHISQLDTSRVGKVEDVVKIGDKFPVKVTNIDNQGRVNASRKVLLEDEKGE
;
A
#
# COMPACT_ATOMS: atom_id res chain seq x y z
N MET A 1 -5.60 44.38 14.87
CA MET A 1 -5.51 44.81 13.46
C MET A 1 -5.93 43.62 12.60
N GLU A 2 -6.90 43.81 11.70
CA GLU A 2 -7.19 42.75 10.71
C GLU A 2 -5.95 42.57 9.85
N SER A 3 -5.34 41.41 9.91
CA SER A 3 -4.28 41.03 8.99
C SER A 3 -4.87 41.05 7.58
N ALA A 4 -4.38 41.96 6.72
CA ALA A 4 -4.80 41.98 5.32
C ALA A 4 -4.40 40.62 4.68
N LYS A 5 -5.27 40.09 3.84
CA LYS A 5 -4.97 38.90 3.03
C LYS A 5 -3.68 39.14 2.25
N LYS A 6 -2.72 38.25 2.37
CA LYS A 6 -1.50 38.20 1.55
C LYS A 6 -1.57 36.99 0.62
N VAL A 7 -1.03 37.15 -0.58
CA VAL A 7 -1.03 36.12 -1.62
C VAL A 7 0.37 36.06 -2.22
N TYR A 8 0.93 34.83 -2.26
CA TYR A 8 2.25 34.55 -2.80
C TYR A 8 2.11 33.51 -3.91
N GLU A 9 2.87 33.66 -4.98
CA GLU A 9 2.73 32.84 -6.17
C GLU A 9 4.10 32.40 -6.69
N THR A 10 4.17 31.14 -7.12
CA THR A 10 5.33 30.58 -7.84
C THR A 10 4.86 29.45 -8.77
N GLU A 11 5.78 28.89 -9.51
CA GLU A 11 5.53 27.65 -10.28
C GLU A 11 6.18 26.44 -9.59
N TRP A 12 5.46 25.33 -9.56
CA TRP A 12 5.95 24.07 -9.01
C TRP A 12 5.65 22.92 -9.97
N GLY A 13 6.70 22.35 -10.55
CA GLY A 13 6.53 21.42 -11.66
C GLY A 13 5.82 22.09 -12.84
N ARG A 14 4.64 21.59 -13.20
CA ARG A 14 3.84 22.08 -14.33
C ARG A 14 2.70 23.01 -13.94
N HIS A 15 2.48 23.19 -12.65
CA HIS A 15 1.32 23.92 -12.13
C HIS A 15 1.74 25.17 -11.37
N LYS A 16 0.86 26.18 -11.44
CA LYS A 16 0.96 27.35 -10.59
C LYS A 16 0.66 26.95 -9.15
N LEU A 17 1.50 27.43 -8.24
CA LEU A 17 1.34 27.33 -6.80
C LEU A 17 0.98 28.71 -6.24
N THR A 18 -0.09 28.79 -5.47
CA THR A 18 -0.51 30.02 -4.77
C THR A 18 -0.69 29.71 -3.28
N VAL A 19 -0.13 30.56 -2.43
CA VAL A 19 -0.28 30.51 -0.97
C VAL A 19 -1.03 31.75 -0.50
N GLU A 20 -2.15 31.57 0.19
CA GLU A 20 -2.96 32.65 0.78
C GLU A 20 -2.83 32.61 2.30
N TYR A 21 -2.54 33.76 2.91
CA TYR A 21 -2.38 33.90 4.36
C TYR A 21 -3.30 35.03 4.89
N GLY A 22 -3.78 34.86 6.14
CA GLY A 22 -4.45 35.92 6.92
C GLY A 22 -5.98 36.01 6.76
N GLU A 23 -6.60 35.16 5.92
CA GLU A 23 -8.05 35.17 5.67
C GLU A 23 -8.81 34.11 6.44
N MET A 24 -8.32 32.84 6.42
CA MET A 24 -9.02 31.68 6.96
C MET A 24 -8.43 31.19 8.28
N ALA A 25 -9.23 30.48 9.07
CA ALA A 25 -8.85 29.77 10.29
C ALA A 25 -8.04 30.60 11.32
N LYS A 26 -8.41 31.86 11.52
CA LYS A 26 -7.68 32.85 12.34
C LYS A 26 -7.53 32.50 13.83
N GLN A 27 -8.17 31.45 14.33
CA GLN A 27 -8.02 30.97 15.71
C GLN A 27 -6.89 29.93 15.87
N ALA A 28 -6.41 29.36 14.77
CA ALA A 28 -5.22 28.51 14.79
C ALA A 28 -3.97 29.39 15.03
N ASN A 29 -2.91 28.80 15.59
CA ASN A 29 -1.63 29.50 15.74
C ASN A 29 -1.03 29.88 14.38
N GLY A 30 -1.22 29.03 13.36
CA GLY A 30 -0.88 29.30 11.98
C GLY A 30 -1.86 28.66 11.01
N ALA A 31 -2.17 29.32 9.90
CA ALA A 31 -3.08 28.81 8.88
C ALA A 31 -2.72 29.36 7.52
N VAL A 32 -2.73 28.52 6.50
CA VAL A 32 -2.53 28.87 5.08
C VAL A 32 -3.49 28.11 4.19
N LEU A 33 -3.91 28.76 3.10
CA LEU A 33 -4.62 28.10 2.01
C LEU A 33 -3.66 27.92 0.83
N VAL A 34 -3.41 26.68 0.45
CA VAL A 34 -2.54 26.34 -0.67
C VAL A 34 -3.38 25.95 -1.87
N ARG A 35 -3.09 26.56 -3.03
CA ARG A 35 -3.67 26.20 -4.33
C ARG A 35 -2.56 25.70 -5.23
N TYR A 36 -2.70 24.49 -5.72
CA TYR A 36 -1.78 23.82 -6.63
C TYR A 36 -2.57 23.30 -7.83
N GLY A 37 -2.49 24.00 -8.97
CA GLY A 37 -3.47 23.83 -10.03
C GLY A 37 -4.89 24.15 -9.51
N GLU A 38 -5.86 23.26 -9.71
CA GLU A 38 -7.21 23.37 -9.14
C GLU A 38 -7.35 22.67 -7.77
N THR A 39 -6.31 22.00 -7.30
CA THR A 39 -6.26 21.44 -5.94
C THR A 39 -6.15 22.57 -4.91
N VAL A 40 -7.00 22.52 -3.88
CA VAL A 40 -7.03 23.50 -2.80
C VAL A 40 -6.99 22.79 -1.45
N VAL A 41 -6.01 23.13 -0.62
CA VAL A 41 -5.82 22.55 0.71
C VAL A 41 -5.73 23.66 1.75
N LEU A 42 -6.55 23.57 2.80
CA LEU A 42 -6.42 24.39 4.00
C LEU A 42 -5.56 23.65 5.02
N SER A 43 -4.41 24.21 5.38
CA SER A 43 -3.53 23.66 6.40
C SER A 43 -3.48 24.57 7.62
N THR A 44 -3.57 23.99 8.82
CA THR A 44 -3.56 24.69 10.10
C THR A 44 -2.58 24.03 11.06
N ALA A 45 -1.96 24.83 11.94
CA ALA A 45 -1.15 24.36 13.06
C ALA A 45 -1.67 25.00 14.35
N THR A 46 -1.83 24.18 15.38
CA THR A 46 -2.31 24.61 16.70
C THR A 46 -1.50 23.93 17.79
N ALA A 47 -1.10 24.64 18.82
CA ALA A 47 -0.37 24.08 19.96
C ALA A 47 -1.05 24.47 21.28
N SER A 48 -0.97 23.56 22.27
CA SER A 48 -1.37 23.86 23.66
C SER A 48 -0.48 24.95 24.25
N LYS A 49 -0.99 25.64 25.29
CA LYS A 49 -0.20 26.63 26.02
C LYS A 49 0.76 25.99 27.01
N GLU A 50 0.34 24.89 27.62
CA GLU A 50 1.09 24.17 28.64
C GLU A 50 1.62 22.84 28.07
N PRO A 51 2.82 22.40 28.53
CA PRO A 51 3.34 21.09 28.18
C PRO A 51 2.51 19.96 28.82
N ARG A 52 2.58 18.78 28.23
CA ARG A 52 2.03 17.52 28.76
C ARG A 52 3.08 16.77 29.55
N ASP A 53 2.66 16.09 30.59
CA ASP A 53 3.48 15.09 31.28
C ASP A 53 3.46 13.78 30.48
N LEU A 54 4.31 13.71 29.46
CA LEU A 54 4.46 12.56 28.56
C LEU A 54 5.95 12.33 28.27
N PRO A 55 6.39 11.07 28.15
CA PRO A 55 7.77 10.74 27.83
C PRO A 55 8.16 11.02 26.37
N PHE A 56 7.22 11.47 25.54
CA PHE A 56 7.41 11.72 24.10
C PHE A 56 6.76 13.03 23.66
N PHE A 57 7.14 13.52 22.50
CA PHE A 57 6.53 14.70 21.88
C PHE A 57 5.14 14.39 21.31
N PRO A 58 4.06 15.02 21.81
CA PRO A 58 2.69 14.73 21.41
C PRO A 58 2.29 15.52 20.15
N LEU A 59 2.87 15.14 18.99
CA LEU A 59 2.49 15.66 17.67
C LEU A 59 1.39 14.79 17.04
N THR A 60 0.32 15.43 16.61
CA THR A 60 -0.74 14.80 15.82
C THR A 60 -0.84 15.48 14.45
N VAL A 61 -0.61 14.72 13.40
CA VAL A 61 -0.84 15.17 12.02
C VAL A 61 -2.10 14.50 11.49
N ALA A 62 -3.00 15.28 10.91
CA ALA A 62 -4.23 14.82 10.27
C ALA A 62 -4.33 15.36 8.85
N TYR A 63 -4.56 14.47 7.91
CA TYR A 63 -4.93 14.78 6.53
C TYR A 63 -6.36 14.31 6.31
N GLU A 64 -7.22 15.23 5.92
CA GLU A 64 -8.67 15.01 5.83
C GLU A 64 -9.13 15.06 4.37
N GLU A 65 -9.55 13.91 3.88
CA GLU A 65 -10.21 13.78 2.57
C GLU A 65 -11.70 14.08 2.72
N LYS A 66 -12.17 15.05 1.96
CA LYS A 66 -13.59 15.39 1.90
C LYS A 66 -14.10 15.10 0.49
N LEU A 67 -15.03 14.16 0.35
CA LEU A 67 -15.51 13.69 -0.95
C LEU A 67 -16.14 14.81 -1.79
N TYR A 68 -16.65 15.88 -1.15
CA TYR A 68 -17.09 17.08 -1.86
C TYR A 68 -15.97 17.75 -2.68
N ALA A 69 -14.69 17.55 -2.29
CA ALA A 69 -13.55 18.09 -3.05
C ALA A 69 -13.45 17.51 -4.47
N ALA A 70 -13.94 16.29 -4.66
CA ALA A 70 -14.08 15.60 -5.95
C ALA A 70 -15.52 15.64 -6.50
N GLY A 71 -16.42 16.44 -5.90
CA GLY A 71 -17.83 16.51 -6.30
C GLY A 71 -18.63 15.22 -5.98
N LYS A 72 -18.15 14.38 -5.08
CA LYS A 72 -18.78 13.11 -4.71
C LYS A 72 -19.57 13.20 -3.39
N ILE A 73 -20.61 12.36 -3.26
CA ILE A 73 -21.34 12.12 -2.02
C ILE A 73 -20.85 10.80 -1.44
N PRO A 74 -20.50 10.72 -0.14
CA PRO A 74 -20.05 9.48 0.48
C PRO A 74 -21.00 8.29 0.23
N GLY A 75 -20.45 7.14 -0.21
CA GLY A 75 -21.21 5.95 -0.58
C GLY A 75 -21.93 5.27 0.60
N GLY A 76 -21.37 5.41 1.83
CA GLY A 76 -21.92 4.81 3.04
C GLY A 76 -23.36 5.23 3.38
N PHE A 77 -24.03 4.45 4.23
CA PHE A 77 -25.43 4.67 4.60
C PHE A 77 -25.71 6.08 5.17
N ASN A 78 -24.81 6.60 6.00
CA ASN A 78 -24.97 7.92 6.62
C ASN A 78 -24.63 9.10 5.68
N LYS A 79 -24.15 8.84 4.46
CA LYS A 79 -23.74 9.87 3.50
C LYS A 79 -22.79 10.90 4.10
N ARG A 80 -21.89 10.46 4.94
CA ARG A 80 -20.89 11.27 5.66
C ARG A 80 -19.59 10.50 5.78
N GLU A 81 -18.44 11.18 5.66
CA GLU A 81 -17.13 10.63 5.94
C GLU A 81 -17.06 10.11 7.39
N GLY A 82 -16.44 8.93 7.54
CA GLY A 82 -16.26 8.26 8.83
C GLY A 82 -14.82 8.35 9.32
N ARG A 83 -14.19 7.18 9.49
CA ARG A 83 -12.75 7.11 9.82
C ARG A 83 -11.93 7.54 8.60
N PRO A 84 -10.71 8.07 8.83
CA PRO A 84 -9.79 8.33 7.74
C PRO A 84 -9.60 7.10 6.85
N SER A 85 -9.51 7.32 5.54
CA SER A 85 -9.17 6.27 4.57
C SER A 85 -7.74 5.76 4.82
N GLU A 86 -7.37 4.65 4.17
CA GLU A 86 -5.98 4.16 4.16
C GLU A 86 -5.06 5.25 3.60
N GLU A 87 -5.43 5.86 2.46
CA GLU A 87 -4.70 6.95 1.82
C GLU A 87 -4.54 8.17 2.74
N ALA A 88 -5.61 8.61 3.41
CA ALA A 88 -5.54 9.72 4.36
C ALA A 88 -4.62 9.41 5.56
N THR A 89 -4.60 8.15 6.00
CA THR A 89 -3.72 7.69 7.07
C THR A 89 -2.25 7.68 6.62
N LEU A 90 -1.98 7.20 5.41
CA LEU A 90 -0.64 7.17 4.82
C LEU A 90 -0.12 8.59 4.57
N THR A 91 -0.96 9.48 4.02
CA THR A 91 -0.60 10.89 3.81
C THR A 91 -0.34 11.62 5.13
N SER A 92 -1.12 11.35 6.18
CA SER A 92 -0.84 11.89 7.52
C SER A 92 0.55 11.47 8.01
N ARG A 93 0.95 10.23 7.78
CA ARG A 93 2.29 9.71 8.13
C ARG A 93 3.39 10.32 7.24
N LEU A 94 3.10 10.49 5.95
CA LEU A 94 4.00 11.11 5.00
C LEU A 94 4.36 12.56 5.41
N ILE A 95 3.41 13.30 5.99
CA ILE A 95 3.61 14.66 6.50
C ILE A 95 4.28 14.65 7.89
N ASP A 96 3.86 13.76 8.80
CA ASP A 96 4.38 13.67 10.18
C ASP A 96 5.90 13.43 10.19
N ARG A 97 6.37 12.49 9.39
CA ARG A 97 7.74 11.98 9.41
C ARG A 97 8.79 13.08 9.14
N PRO A 98 8.69 13.91 8.10
CA PRO A 98 9.69 14.96 7.84
C PRO A 98 9.59 16.17 8.76
N ILE A 99 8.45 16.44 9.39
CA ILE A 99 8.28 17.60 10.26
C ILE A 99 8.65 17.30 11.73
N ARG A 100 8.43 16.09 12.21
CA ARG A 100 8.64 15.69 13.60
C ARG A 100 10.07 15.93 14.10
N PRO A 101 11.13 15.61 13.36
CA PRO A 101 12.51 15.82 13.80
C PRO A 101 12.91 17.30 13.94
N LEU A 102 12.11 18.22 13.39
CA LEU A 102 12.42 19.66 13.37
C LEU A 102 11.80 20.44 14.53
N PHE A 103 11.25 19.73 15.51
CA PHE A 103 10.87 20.35 16.79
C PHE A 103 12.00 20.22 17.80
N PRO A 104 12.16 21.20 18.72
CA PRO A 104 13.20 21.14 19.73
C PRO A 104 13.12 19.88 20.61
N ASP A 105 14.26 19.31 20.91
CA ASP A 105 14.33 18.18 21.84
C ASP A 105 13.73 18.57 23.20
N GLY A 106 12.92 17.68 23.77
CA GLY A 106 12.25 17.94 25.03
C GLY A 106 10.96 18.77 24.93
N TYR A 107 10.58 19.27 23.76
CA TYR A 107 9.30 19.95 23.58
C TYR A 107 8.12 19.01 23.85
N ARG A 108 7.18 19.40 24.73
CA ARG A 108 6.08 18.52 25.23
C ARG A 108 4.69 19.13 25.11
N ASN A 109 4.54 20.30 24.48
CA ASN A 109 3.22 20.83 24.22
C ASN A 109 2.52 19.97 23.16
N ASP A 110 1.19 19.76 23.30
CA ASP A 110 0.41 19.16 22.23
C ASP A 110 0.48 20.02 20.98
N VAL A 111 0.87 19.44 19.86
CA VAL A 111 0.83 20.10 18.55
C VAL A 111 -0.09 19.31 17.62
N GLN A 112 -1.02 20.01 17.00
CA GLN A 112 -1.90 19.45 15.99
C GLN A 112 -1.71 20.20 14.66
N VAL A 113 -1.32 19.46 13.62
CA VAL A 113 -1.27 19.93 12.25
C VAL A 113 -2.40 19.25 11.48
N MET A 114 -3.28 20.04 10.86
CA MET A 114 -4.41 19.51 10.13
C MET A 114 -4.46 20.13 8.73
N SER A 115 -4.52 19.27 7.71
CA SER A 115 -4.71 19.66 6.32
C SER A 115 -6.02 19.07 5.79
N ILE A 116 -6.90 19.95 5.27
CA ILE A 116 -8.21 19.58 4.73
C ILE A 116 -8.20 19.83 3.24
N VAL A 117 -8.47 18.81 2.44
CA VAL A 117 -8.61 18.94 0.99
C VAL A 117 -9.99 19.50 0.67
N LEU A 118 -10.03 20.70 0.09
CA LEU A 118 -11.26 21.44 -0.24
C LEU A 118 -11.65 21.32 -1.72
N SER A 119 -10.68 21.08 -2.59
CA SER A 119 -10.83 20.81 -4.02
C SER A 119 -9.70 19.94 -4.49
N VAL A 120 -9.93 19.02 -5.42
CA VAL A 120 -8.92 18.14 -5.99
C VAL A 120 -8.87 18.22 -7.50
N ASP A 121 -7.65 18.39 -8.02
CA ASP A 121 -7.28 18.26 -9.43
C ASP A 121 -6.52 16.93 -9.60
N PRO A 122 -6.98 15.99 -10.44
CA PRO A 122 -6.29 14.71 -10.65
C PRO A 122 -4.83 14.85 -11.11
N ASN A 123 -4.46 16.01 -11.67
CA ASN A 123 -3.11 16.27 -12.18
C ASN A 123 -2.21 17.03 -11.18
N ALA A 124 -2.74 17.40 -10.02
CA ALA A 124 -2.04 18.21 -9.02
C ALA A 124 -2.19 17.57 -7.62
N SER A 125 -1.16 16.87 -7.15
CA SER A 125 -1.17 16.08 -5.93
C SER A 125 -1.64 16.85 -4.69
N PRO A 126 -2.76 16.48 -4.06
CA PRO A 126 -3.20 17.08 -2.82
C PRO A 126 -2.28 16.74 -1.63
N GLN A 127 -1.56 15.60 -1.66
CA GLN A 127 -0.62 15.19 -0.62
C GLN A 127 0.58 16.16 -0.55
N MET A 128 1.16 16.49 -1.72
CA MET A 128 2.28 17.43 -1.78
C MET A 128 1.85 18.86 -1.39
N ALA A 129 0.66 19.30 -1.83
CA ALA A 129 0.07 20.58 -1.42
C ALA A 129 -0.19 20.62 0.11
N ALA A 130 -0.65 19.53 0.71
CA ALA A 130 -0.87 19.41 2.15
C ALA A 130 0.45 19.42 2.94
N MET A 131 1.50 18.78 2.44
CA MET A 131 2.82 18.79 3.06
C MET A 131 3.41 20.20 3.08
N LEU A 132 3.39 20.90 1.95
CA LEU A 132 3.81 22.31 1.85
C LEU A 132 2.99 23.20 2.78
N GLY A 133 1.66 23.04 2.77
CA GLY A 133 0.76 23.79 3.61
C GLY A 133 0.98 23.53 5.10
N SER A 134 1.28 22.29 5.50
CA SER A 134 1.60 21.93 6.88
C SER A 134 2.90 22.57 7.35
N SER A 135 3.94 22.57 6.51
CA SER A 135 5.21 23.26 6.76
C SER A 135 5.00 24.76 6.93
N LEU A 136 4.27 25.39 6.01
CA LEU A 136 3.97 26.81 6.09
C LEU A 136 3.08 27.15 7.29
N ALA A 137 2.06 26.36 7.62
CA ALA A 137 1.21 26.61 8.78
C ALA A 137 2.01 26.61 10.09
N LEU A 138 2.98 25.72 10.23
CA LEU A 138 3.94 25.72 11.33
C LEU A 138 4.87 26.92 11.24
N GLY A 139 5.39 27.24 10.06
CA GLY A 139 6.31 28.36 9.83
C GLY A 139 5.71 29.71 10.20
N VAL A 140 4.44 29.97 9.80
CA VAL A 140 3.72 31.24 10.10
C VAL A 140 3.08 31.26 11.49
N SER A 141 3.22 30.21 12.28
CA SER A 141 2.77 30.15 13.68
C SER A 141 3.84 30.59 14.66
N ASP A 142 3.46 30.82 15.91
CA ASP A 142 4.38 31.05 17.03
C ASP A 142 4.97 29.73 17.60
N ILE A 143 4.65 28.58 17.03
CA ILE A 143 5.14 27.26 17.48
C ILE A 143 6.63 27.13 17.14
N PRO A 144 7.50 26.67 18.07
CA PRO A 144 8.91 26.44 17.78
C PRO A 144 9.05 25.29 16.76
N PHE A 145 9.60 25.61 15.59
CA PHE A 145 9.74 24.67 14.47
C PHE A 145 10.90 25.13 13.59
N ASP A 146 11.89 24.26 13.39
CA ASP A 146 13.13 24.52 12.64
C ASP A 146 13.03 24.17 11.15
N GLY A 147 11.84 24.32 10.58
CA GLY A 147 11.61 24.25 9.13
C GLY A 147 12.00 25.55 8.42
N PRO A 148 11.60 25.71 7.14
CA PRO A 148 10.57 24.89 6.45
C PRO A 148 11.07 23.61 5.80
N ILE A 149 10.13 22.75 5.45
CA ILE A 149 10.34 21.57 4.60
C ILE A 149 9.49 21.66 3.35
N ALA A 150 9.88 20.91 2.33
CA ALA A 150 9.02 20.60 1.19
C ALA A 150 9.14 19.12 0.82
N GLY A 151 8.18 18.62 0.05
CA GLY A 151 8.22 17.28 -0.52
C GLY A 151 7.79 17.32 -1.97
N VAL A 152 8.25 16.35 -2.75
CA VAL A 152 7.87 16.15 -4.15
C VAL A 152 7.67 14.68 -4.44
N THR A 153 6.85 14.39 -5.45
CA THR A 153 6.82 13.07 -6.09
C THR A 153 7.77 13.11 -7.29
N VAL A 154 8.60 12.07 -7.43
CA VAL A 154 9.49 11.89 -8.59
C VAL A 154 9.06 10.63 -9.33
N GLY A 155 8.78 10.77 -10.62
CA GLY A 155 8.59 9.66 -11.56
C GLY A 155 9.83 9.46 -12.43
N LEU A 156 9.95 8.25 -13.02
CA LEU A 156 10.93 7.93 -14.05
C LEU A 156 10.19 7.35 -15.26
N ILE A 157 10.15 8.10 -16.35
CA ILE A 157 9.41 7.75 -17.56
C ILE A 157 10.36 7.90 -18.75
N ASP A 158 10.49 6.85 -19.55
CA ASP A 158 11.38 6.82 -20.73
C ASP A 158 12.83 7.26 -20.42
N GLY A 159 13.29 6.95 -19.18
CA GLY A 159 14.64 7.29 -18.72
C GLY A 159 14.81 8.72 -18.21
N GLU A 160 13.74 9.53 -18.16
CA GLU A 160 13.76 10.91 -17.66
C GLU A 160 13.04 11.04 -16.33
N PHE A 161 13.62 11.78 -15.38
CA PHE A 161 12.99 12.09 -14.10
C PHE A 161 12.01 13.26 -14.25
N ILE A 162 10.82 13.10 -13.66
CA ILE A 162 9.73 14.08 -13.70
C ILE A 162 9.32 14.44 -12.27
N ILE A 163 9.19 15.75 -11.97
CA ILE A 163 8.66 16.25 -10.70
C ILE A 163 7.14 16.33 -10.77
N ASN A 164 6.48 15.77 -9.76
CA ASN A 164 5.04 15.74 -9.59
C ASN A 164 4.32 15.27 -10.87
N PRO A 165 4.61 14.05 -11.34
CA PRO A 165 3.91 13.49 -12.50
C PRO A 165 2.41 13.39 -12.24
N SER A 166 1.59 13.48 -13.30
CA SER A 166 0.14 13.25 -13.22
C SER A 166 -0.18 11.78 -12.91
N THR A 167 -1.41 11.48 -12.54
CA THR A 167 -1.87 10.11 -12.30
C THR A 167 -1.63 9.21 -13.51
N ASP A 168 -1.98 9.67 -14.72
CA ASP A 168 -1.77 8.92 -15.96
C ASP A 168 -0.28 8.65 -16.23
N GLU A 169 0.60 9.60 -15.91
CA GLU A 169 2.06 9.44 -16.06
C GLU A 169 2.63 8.44 -15.05
N LEU A 170 2.10 8.39 -13.81
CA LEU A 170 2.53 7.45 -12.79
C LEU A 170 2.27 5.99 -13.20
N GLU A 171 1.20 5.69 -13.93
CA GLU A 171 0.93 4.34 -14.45
C GLU A 171 2.08 3.81 -15.32
N HIS A 172 2.72 4.70 -16.08
CA HIS A 172 3.83 4.38 -16.97
C HIS A 172 5.21 4.55 -16.34
N SER A 173 5.28 5.10 -15.13
CA SER A 173 6.53 5.35 -14.43
C SER A 173 7.18 4.06 -13.92
N GLU A 174 8.51 4.00 -13.95
CA GLU A 174 9.31 2.94 -13.33
C GLU A 174 9.52 3.17 -11.82
N ILE A 175 9.33 4.41 -11.37
CA ILE A 175 9.48 4.82 -9.97
C ILE A 175 8.30 5.70 -9.58
N GLU A 176 7.73 5.47 -8.42
CA GLU A 176 6.91 6.43 -7.71
C GLU A 176 7.61 6.72 -6.39
N LEU A 177 8.34 7.85 -6.35
CA LEU A 177 9.16 8.26 -5.21
C LEU A 177 8.59 9.52 -4.58
N GLN A 178 8.23 9.45 -3.32
CA GLN A 178 7.98 10.61 -2.48
C GLN A 178 9.22 10.92 -1.66
N VAL A 179 9.75 12.11 -1.82
CA VAL A 179 10.92 12.60 -1.09
C VAL A 179 10.61 13.93 -0.45
N ALA A 180 11.02 14.11 0.81
CA ALA A 180 10.87 15.36 1.55
C ALA A 180 12.16 15.71 2.28
N GLY A 181 12.33 16.99 2.55
CA GLY A 181 13.51 17.48 3.25
C GLY A 181 13.51 18.98 3.48
N THR A 182 14.60 19.43 4.09
CA THR A 182 14.97 20.83 4.25
C THR A 182 15.75 21.34 3.03
N LYS A 183 16.21 22.57 3.06
CA LYS A 183 17.09 23.12 2.02
C LYS A 183 18.37 22.30 1.86
N ASP A 184 18.93 21.84 2.97
CA ASP A 184 20.27 21.26 3.02
C ASP A 184 20.27 19.74 2.94
N ALA A 185 19.15 19.09 3.29
CA ALA A 185 19.11 17.65 3.44
C ALA A 185 17.76 16.99 3.17
N VAL A 186 17.82 15.75 2.64
CA VAL A 186 16.68 14.82 2.59
C VAL A 186 16.50 14.22 3.98
N ASN A 187 15.27 14.22 4.51
CA ASN A 187 14.95 13.62 5.81
C ASN A 187 13.82 12.56 5.74
N MET A 188 13.16 12.41 4.61
CA MET A 188 12.16 11.35 4.40
C MET A 188 12.17 10.88 2.95
N VAL A 189 12.12 9.56 2.75
CA VAL A 189 11.97 8.92 1.44
C VAL A 189 10.95 7.79 1.56
N GLU A 190 10.10 7.67 0.55
CA GLU A 190 9.18 6.54 0.38
C GLU A 190 8.97 6.27 -1.10
N ALA A 191 9.22 5.03 -1.56
CA ALA A 191 9.08 4.72 -2.97
C ALA A 191 8.58 3.30 -3.23
N GLY A 192 7.84 3.17 -4.35
CA GLY A 192 7.65 1.94 -5.09
C GLY A 192 8.43 2.00 -6.39
N ALA A 193 8.97 0.87 -6.86
CA ALA A 193 9.77 0.85 -8.06
C ALA A 193 9.71 -0.50 -8.80
N LYS A 194 9.83 -0.46 -10.12
CA LYS A 194 9.81 -1.64 -10.99
C LYS A 194 11.24 -2.21 -11.16
N GLU A 195 11.80 -2.74 -10.06
CA GLU A 195 13.14 -3.36 -10.02
C GLU A 195 14.27 -2.44 -10.52
N VAL A 196 14.28 -1.18 -10.06
CA VAL A 196 15.32 -0.22 -10.43
C VAL A 196 16.60 -0.45 -9.64
N SER A 197 17.73 -0.02 -10.22
CA SER A 197 19.04 -0.11 -9.55
C SER A 197 19.14 0.87 -8.38
N GLU A 198 20.03 0.56 -7.42
CA GLU A 198 20.36 1.42 -6.29
C GLU A 198 20.86 2.79 -6.76
N GLU A 199 21.64 2.83 -7.83
CA GLU A 199 22.14 4.08 -8.42
C GLU A 199 21.03 4.92 -9.05
N THR A 200 20.06 4.29 -9.73
CA THR A 200 18.89 4.98 -10.30
C THR A 200 18.03 5.57 -9.20
N MET A 201 17.80 4.82 -8.11
CA MET A 201 17.04 5.30 -6.96
C MET A 201 17.74 6.48 -6.29
N LEU A 202 19.05 6.41 -6.09
CA LEU A 202 19.83 7.52 -5.52
C LEU A 202 19.72 8.79 -6.38
N LYS A 203 19.85 8.66 -7.71
CA LYS A 203 19.67 9.80 -8.64
C LYS A 203 18.26 10.40 -8.56
N ALA A 204 17.23 9.58 -8.43
CA ALA A 204 15.85 10.04 -8.27
C ALA A 204 15.69 10.86 -6.97
N ILE A 205 16.24 10.39 -5.86
CA ILE A 205 16.24 11.09 -4.57
C ILE A 205 16.92 12.46 -4.69
N MET A 206 18.11 12.51 -5.26
CA MET A 206 18.87 13.75 -5.43
C MET A 206 18.20 14.72 -6.40
N PHE A 207 17.58 14.20 -7.47
CA PHE A 207 16.79 15.01 -8.39
C PHE A 207 15.60 15.69 -7.70
N GLY A 208 14.87 14.92 -6.88
CA GLY A 208 13.77 15.45 -6.06
C GLY A 208 14.23 16.52 -5.07
N HIS A 209 15.38 16.31 -4.41
CA HIS A 209 15.94 17.29 -3.48
C HIS A 209 16.28 18.64 -4.17
N GLY A 210 16.68 18.60 -5.43
CA GLY A 210 16.88 19.83 -6.22
C GLY A 210 15.61 20.69 -6.37
N SER A 211 14.43 20.05 -6.46
CA SER A 211 13.14 20.75 -6.47
C SER A 211 12.71 21.19 -5.07
N ILE A 212 12.96 20.37 -4.05
CA ILE A 212 12.67 20.69 -2.65
C ILE A 212 13.36 22.00 -2.24
N ARG A 213 14.64 22.18 -2.56
CA ARG A 213 15.39 23.42 -2.28
C ARG A 213 14.66 24.65 -2.75
N LYS A 214 14.14 24.66 -3.97
CA LYS A 214 13.41 25.81 -4.53
C LYS A 214 12.12 26.10 -3.76
N MET A 215 11.40 25.04 -3.35
CA MET A 215 10.17 25.21 -2.60
C MET A 215 10.42 25.65 -1.15
N VAL A 216 11.53 25.22 -0.55
CA VAL A 216 11.97 25.71 0.77
C VAL A 216 12.39 27.18 0.69
N GLU A 217 13.12 27.59 -0.35
CA GLU A 217 13.48 29.01 -0.58
C GLU A 217 12.24 29.89 -0.74
N PHE A 218 11.25 29.45 -1.53
CA PHE A 218 9.97 30.14 -1.67
C PHE A 218 9.22 30.29 -0.33
N GLN A 219 9.19 29.24 0.49
CA GLN A 219 8.61 29.32 1.82
C GLN A 219 9.39 30.29 2.72
N GLN A 220 10.73 30.26 2.68
CA GLN A 220 11.56 31.15 3.49
C GLN A 220 11.31 32.63 3.16
N GLU A 221 11.14 32.98 1.88
CA GLU A 221 10.77 34.36 1.47
C GLU A 221 9.45 34.79 2.11
N ILE A 222 8.45 33.91 2.17
CA ILE A 222 7.16 34.17 2.82
C ILE A 222 7.37 34.39 4.34
N LEU A 223 8.12 33.50 4.98
CA LEU A 223 8.36 33.56 6.42
C LEU A 223 9.13 34.82 6.82
N ASP A 224 10.15 35.20 6.04
CA ASP A 224 10.94 36.42 6.26
C ASP A 224 10.08 37.69 6.13
N GLU A 225 9.17 37.74 5.14
CA GLU A 225 8.24 38.85 4.98
C GLU A 225 7.22 38.93 6.12
N LEU A 226 6.72 37.81 6.59
CA LEU A 226 5.71 37.74 7.66
C LEU A 226 6.34 37.98 9.03
N ASN A 227 7.58 37.59 9.22
CA ASN A 227 8.43 37.78 10.42
C ASN A 227 7.68 37.45 11.71
N VAL A 228 7.09 36.27 11.79
CA VAL A 228 6.35 35.82 12.98
C VAL A 228 7.32 35.39 14.07
N GLU A 229 7.19 35.97 15.26
CA GLU A 229 7.99 35.64 16.42
C GLU A 229 7.62 34.26 16.98
N LYS A 230 8.62 33.40 17.14
CA LYS A 230 8.45 32.04 17.70
C LYS A 230 8.41 32.09 19.23
N ARG A 231 7.64 31.20 19.85
CA ARG A 231 7.74 30.98 21.31
C ARG A 231 9.13 30.49 21.64
N VAL A 232 9.72 31.10 22.65
CA VAL A 232 11.01 30.62 23.16
C VAL A 232 10.76 29.32 23.94
N PHE A 233 11.48 28.28 23.56
CA PHE A 233 11.57 27.03 24.31
C PHE A 233 12.99 26.91 24.84
N GLU A 234 13.15 27.07 26.15
CA GLU A 234 14.44 26.87 26.81
C GLU A 234 14.51 25.41 27.27
N GLN A 235 15.52 24.70 26.77
CA GLN A 235 15.82 23.39 27.32
C GLN A 235 16.31 23.58 28.75
N PRO A 236 15.85 22.79 29.73
CA PRO A 236 16.40 22.82 31.09
C PRO A 236 17.90 22.55 31.03
N GLU A 237 18.70 23.43 31.67
CA GLU A 237 20.13 23.17 31.82
C GLU A 237 20.32 21.96 32.73
N THR A 238 21.08 20.97 32.26
CA THR A 238 21.39 19.78 33.04
C THR A 238 22.40 20.15 34.13
N ASP A 239 22.13 19.81 35.39
CA ASP A 239 23.07 19.99 36.49
C ASP A 239 24.34 19.16 36.22
N ALA A 240 25.47 19.87 36.13
CA ALA A 240 26.76 19.26 35.79
C ALA A 240 27.28 18.32 36.89
N ASP A 241 26.95 18.61 38.16
CA ASP A 241 27.37 17.77 39.30
C ASP A 241 26.51 16.50 39.36
N LEU A 242 25.21 16.63 39.15
CA LEU A 242 24.28 15.48 39.04
C LEU A 242 24.67 14.60 37.84
N LYS A 243 24.99 15.19 36.70
CA LYS A 243 25.44 14.44 35.53
C LYS A 243 26.69 13.61 35.82
N ARG A 244 27.69 14.19 36.42
CA ARG A 244 28.92 13.48 36.79
C ARG A 244 28.64 12.34 37.78
N GLU A 245 27.80 12.59 38.78
CA GLU A 245 27.39 11.56 39.75
C GLU A 245 26.68 10.39 39.03
N MET A 246 25.74 10.66 38.10
CA MET A 246 25.06 9.61 37.35
C MET A 246 26.01 8.85 36.43
N GLU A 247 27.02 9.49 35.81
CA GLU A 247 28.06 8.83 35.01
C GLU A 247 28.88 7.84 35.85
N GLU A 248 29.35 8.23 37.05
CA GLU A 248 30.06 7.35 37.96
C GLU A 248 29.21 6.17 38.43
N LYS A 249 27.94 6.39 38.70
CA LYS A 249 26.99 5.34 39.09
C LYS A 249 26.63 4.42 37.92
N ALA A 250 26.46 4.94 36.72
CA ALA A 250 26.20 4.14 35.53
C ALA A 250 27.32 3.11 35.29
N GLN A 251 28.56 3.54 35.45
CA GLN A 251 29.74 2.67 35.34
C GLN A 251 29.82 1.65 36.48
N SER A 252 29.66 2.09 37.72
CA SER A 252 29.86 1.22 38.90
C SER A 252 28.73 0.25 39.18
N LEU A 253 27.48 0.57 38.75
CA LEU A 253 26.29 -0.24 38.97
C LEU A 253 25.90 -1.08 37.75
N GLY A 254 26.75 -1.14 36.71
CA GLY A 254 26.67 -2.10 35.62
C GLY A 254 25.66 -1.74 34.51
N LEU A 255 25.34 -0.44 34.32
CA LEU A 255 24.48 -0.01 33.21
C LEU A 255 25.10 -0.35 31.84
N TYR A 256 26.41 -0.11 31.71
CA TYR A 256 27.11 -0.35 30.44
C TYR A 256 27.33 -1.83 30.14
N ASP A 257 27.54 -2.66 31.17
CA ASP A 257 27.63 -4.11 31.02
C ASP A 257 26.29 -4.71 30.59
N ALA A 258 25.17 -4.15 31.05
CA ALA A 258 23.83 -4.59 30.73
C ALA A 258 23.45 -4.43 29.22
N ILE A 259 24.15 -3.57 28.48
CA ILE A 259 23.87 -3.30 27.06
C ILE A 259 24.23 -4.49 26.18
N GLN A 260 25.25 -5.28 26.54
CA GLN A 260 25.84 -6.31 25.69
C GLN A 260 25.26 -7.73 25.88
N ASP A 261 24.00 -7.88 26.30
CA ASP A 261 23.33 -9.15 26.34
C ASP A 261 22.68 -9.43 24.98
N PRO A 262 22.96 -10.57 24.31
CA PRO A 262 22.38 -10.90 23.02
C PRO A 262 20.86 -11.16 23.06
N ASP A 263 20.32 -11.63 24.20
CA ASP A 263 18.89 -11.84 24.38
C ASP A 263 18.17 -10.54 24.71
N LYS A 264 17.15 -10.19 23.92
CA LYS A 264 16.42 -8.93 24.08
C LYS A 264 15.83 -8.76 25.48
N LYS A 265 15.11 -9.78 25.95
CA LYS A 265 14.39 -9.67 27.23
C LYS A 265 15.36 -9.59 28.41
N SER A 266 16.39 -10.42 28.40
CA SER A 266 17.46 -10.43 29.40
C SER A 266 18.16 -9.06 29.45
N ARG A 267 18.48 -8.50 28.29
CA ARG A 267 19.09 -7.17 28.17
C ARG A 267 18.17 -6.06 28.70
N GLU A 268 16.89 -6.04 28.31
CA GLU A 268 15.92 -5.05 28.77
C GLU A 268 15.71 -5.13 30.29
N ASP A 269 15.59 -6.32 30.84
CA ASP A 269 15.48 -6.55 32.28
C ASP A 269 16.75 -6.09 33.02
N ALA A 270 17.94 -6.40 32.50
CA ALA A 270 19.21 -5.98 33.08
C ALA A 270 19.42 -4.46 33.06
N ILE A 271 19.08 -3.80 31.94
CA ILE A 271 19.10 -2.34 31.81
C ILE A 271 18.10 -1.70 32.79
N SER A 272 16.90 -2.21 32.88
CA SER A 272 15.85 -1.71 33.78
C SER A 272 16.28 -1.82 35.22
N GLU A 273 16.86 -2.95 35.64
CA GLU A 273 17.38 -3.16 36.99
C GLU A 273 18.59 -2.28 37.31
N ALA A 274 19.49 -2.05 36.34
CA ALA A 274 20.62 -1.13 36.51
C ALA A 274 20.13 0.31 36.67
N LYS A 275 19.21 0.79 35.86
CA LYS A 275 18.59 2.12 35.97
C LYS A 275 17.95 2.30 37.34
N LYS A 276 17.16 1.32 37.79
CA LYS A 276 16.50 1.34 39.10
C LYS A 276 17.52 1.47 40.22
N ARG A 277 18.56 0.65 40.22
CA ARG A 277 19.65 0.73 41.23
C ARG A 277 20.36 2.08 41.24
N ILE A 278 20.56 2.70 40.09
CA ILE A 278 21.16 4.03 39.97
C ILE A 278 20.22 5.07 40.62
N LEU A 279 18.95 5.08 40.30
CA LEU A 279 17.96 6.04 40.79
C LEU A 279 17.69 5.86 42.31
N GLU A 280 17.71 4.63 42.85
CA GLU A 280 17.59 4.35 44.28
C GLU A 280 18.74 4.91 45.14
N THR A 281 19.81 5.40 44.51
CA THR A 281 20.90 6.07 45.22
C THR A 281 20.63 7.55 45.52
N LEU A 282 19.56 8.12 44.98
CA LEU A 282 19.16 9.50 45.26
C LEU A 282 18.57 9.62 46.65
N ASP A 283 18.72 10.79 47.26
CA ASP A 283 18.19 11.05 48.58
C ASP A 283 16.71 11.37 48.56
N GLU A 284 15.86 10.40 48.93
CA GLU A 284 14.41 10.53 48.97
C GLU A 284 13.90 11.58 49.98
N THR A 285 14.78 12.09 50.86
CA THR A 285 14.45 13.09 51.85
C THR A 285 14.65 14.53 51.39
N ASP A 286 15.23 14.72 50.19
CA ASP A 286 15.45 16.06 49.60
C ASP A 286 14.09 16.69 49.22
N GLU A 287 13.96 17.99 49.51
CA GLU A 287 12.74 18.75 49.22
C GLU A 287 12.43 18.80 47.71
N ASN A 288 13.45 18.66 46.85
CA ASN A 288 13.31 18.67 45.39
C ASN A 288 13.44 17.26 44.77
N TYR A 289 13.24 16.21 45.56
CA TYR A 289 13.46 14.82 45.13
C TYR A 289 12.81 14.48 43.78
N GLU A 290 11.55 14.84 43.57
CA GLU A 290 10.81 14.54 42.32
C GLU A 290 11.48 15.19 41.10
N GLU A 291 11.98 16.41 41.24
CA GLU A 291 12.67 17.15 40.18
C GLU A 291 14.04 16.54 39.89
N ILE A 292 14.82 16.27 40.93
CA ILE A 292 16.13 15.62 40.85
C ILE A 292 16.01 14.21 40.26
N HIS A 293 15.00 13.44 40.67
CA HIS A 293 14.75 12.10 40.17
C HIS A 293 14.39 12.12 38.66
N ALA A 294 13.55 13.05 38.22
CA ALA A 294 13.18 13.20 36.80
C ALA A 294 14.42 13.58 35.96
N GLU A 295 15.25 14.51 36.44
CA GLU A 295 16.47 14.92 35.77
C GLU A 295 17.52 13.80 35.75
N ALA A 296 17.73 13.08 36.84
CA ALA A 296 18.64 11.94 36.91
C ALA A 296 18.18 10.82 35.97
N SER A 297 16.89 10.55 35.88
CA SER A 297 16.34 9.58 34.95
C SER A 297 16.64 9.97 33.48
N ALA A 298 16.44 11.24 33.12
CA ALA A 298 16.77 11.75 31.79
C ALA A 298 18.30 11.66 31.48
N ILE A 299 19.14 11.95 32.46
CA ILE A 299 20.60 11.79 32.34
C ILE A 299 20.96 10.33 32.09
N VAL A 300 20.42 9.39 32.86
CA VAL A 300 20.71 7.94 32.70
C VAL A 300 20.28 7.41 31.34
N GLU A 301 19.12 7.86 30.83
CA GLU A 301 18.68 7.53 29.46
C GLU A 301 19.67 8.07 28.40
N LYS A 302 20.14 9.29 28.58
CA LYS A 302 21.11 9.89 27.67
C LYS A 302 22.45 9.15 27.71
N LEU A 303 22.95 8.76 28.89
CA LEU A 303 24.17 7.97 29.06
C LEU A 303 24.03 6.59 28.36
N LEU A 304 22.90 5.92 28.50
CA LEU A 304 22.63 4.68 27.80
C LEU A 304 22.75 4.87 26.29
N LYS A 305 22.07 5.91 25.76
CA LYS A 305 22.13 6.24 24.33
C LYS A 305 23.57 6.54 23.88
N GLU A 306 24.29 7.34 24.61
CA GLU A 306 25.69 7.71 24.30
C GLU A 306 26.63 6.49 24.28
N GLU A 307 26.48 5.55 25.22
CA GLU A 307 27.29 4.33 25.29
C GLU A 307 26.97 3.36 24.15
N VAL A 308 25.69 3.11 23.84
CA VAL A 308 25.30 2.28 22.67
C VAL A 308 25.92 2.86 21.40
N ARG A 309 25.83 4.18 21.21
CA ARG A 309 26.38 4.86 20.04
C ARG A 309 27.91 4.78 19.99
N ARG A 310 28.59 4.89 21.14
CA ARG A 310 30.04 4.74 21.27
C ARG A 310 30.48 3.34 20.86
N LEU A 311 29.83 2.29 21.38
CA LEU A 311 30.15 0.90 21.05
C LEU A 311 30.02 0.67 19.52
N ILE A 312 28.96 1.15 18.91
CA ILE A 312 28.70 0.96 17.47
C ILE A 312 29.70 1.78 16.62
N THR A 313 29.98 3.04 16.98
CA THR A 313 30.79 3.92 16.13
C THR A 313 32.28 3.73 16.33
N GLU A 314 32.76 3.53 17.56
CA GLU A 314 34.17 3.42 17.89
C GLU A 314 34.66 1.97 17.91
N GLU A 315 33.96 1.08 18.60
CA GLU A 315 34.37 -0.32 18.76
C GLU A 315 33.82 -1.23 17.64
N LYS A 316 32.85 -0.76 16.85
CA LYS A 316 32.16 -1.53 15.79
C LYS A 316 31.46 -2.79 16.32
N VAL A 317 31.02 -2.76 17.58
CA VAL A 317 30.27 -3.83 18.24
C VAL A 317 28.86 -3.39 18.51
N ARG A 318 27.91 -4.24 18.16
CA ARG A 318 26.46 -4.02 18.35
C ARG A 318 26.01 -4.55 19.72
N PRO A 319 24.85 -4.12 20.24
CA PRO A 319 24.34 -4.58 21.54
C PRO A 319 24.20 -6.10 21.68
N ASP A 320 23.96 -6.82 20.58
CA ASP A 320 23.87 -8.28 20.54
C ASP A 320 25.18 -8.98 20.13
N GLY A 321 26.30 -8.24 20.07
CA GLY A 321 27.62 -8.73 19.73
C GLY A 321 27.93 -8.91 18.25
N ARG A 322 26.96 -8.62 17.35
CA ARG A 322 27.17 -8.71 15.89
C ARG A 322 28.13 -7.63 15.39
N GLU A 323 28.76 -7.91 14.24
CA GLU A 323 29.42 -6.89 13.42
C GLU A 323 28.41 -5.98 12.71
N PRO A 324 28.79 -4.76 12.26
CA PRO A 324 27.86 -3.82 11.65
C PRO A 324 27.06 -4.35 10.43
N ALA A 325 27.67 -5.16 9.58
CA ALA A 325 27.04 -5.70 8.38
C ALA A 325 26.38 -7.08 8.60
N GLU A 326 26.50 -7.66 9.78
CA GLU A 326 26.03 -9.01 10.10
C GLU A 326 24.51 -9.05 10.27
N ILE A 327 23.88 -10.08 9.67
CA ILE A 327 22.44 -10.34 9.76
C ILE A 327 22.18 -11.38 10.84
N ARG A 328 21.09 -11.24 11.60
CA ARG A 328 20.65 -12.23 12.58
C ARG A 328 20.36 -13.58 11.93
N PRO A 329 20.43 -14.70 12.67
CA PRO A 329 20.12 -16.03 12.13
C PRO A 329 18.77 -16.06 11.43
N LEU A 330 18.74 -16.65 10.23
CA LEU A 330 17.58 -16.73 9.35
C LEU A 330 16.95 -18.13 9.37
N ASN A 331 15.63 -18.20 9.40
CA ASN A 331 14.86 -19.43 9.22
C ASN A 331 13.59 -19.14 8.40
N SER A 332 13.40 -19.90 7.34
CA SER A 332 12.24 -19.78 6.45
C SER A 332 11.48 -21.11 6.41
N GLN A 333 10.14 -21.05 6.44
CA GLN A 333 9.26 -22.20 6.29
C GLN A 333 8.09 -21.82 5.37
N ALA A 334 7.59 -22.78 4.59
CA ALA A 334 6.45 -22.61 3.70
C ALA A 334 5.46 -23.77 3.88
N GLY A 335 4.17 -23.50 3.65
CA GLY A 335 3.13 -24.54 3.68
C GLY A 335 2.79 -25.07 5.06
N ILE A 336 2.95 -24.25 6.11
CA ILE A 336 2.75 -24.67 7.51
C ILE A 336 1.29 -24.72 7.95
N LEU A 337 0.38 -24.03 7.22
CA LEU A 337 -1.05 -24.00 7.53
C LEU A 337 -1.84 -24.87 6.55
N PRO A 338 -2.40 -26.02 7.00
CA PRO A 338 -2.91 -27.05 6.08
C PRO A 338 -4.14 -26.63 5.26
N ARG A 339 -4.90 -25.63 5.69
CA ARG A 339 -6.11 -25.17 4.97
C ARG A 339 -5.96 -23.81 4.31
N ALA A 340 -4.88 -23.09 4.57
CA ALA A 340 -4.56 -21.86 3.87
C ALA A 340 -4.26 -22.13 2.38
N HIS A 341 -4.45 -21.13 1.52
CA HIS A 341 -4.08 -21.27 0.12
C HIS A 341 -2.57 -21.23 -0.07
N GLY A 342 -1.88 -20.43 0.75
CA GLY A 342 -0.44 -20.43 0.92
C GLY A 342 -0.06 -19.85 2.28
N SER A 343 1.07 -20.26 2.84
CA SER A 343 1.58 -19.73 4.10
C SER A 343 3.10 -19.73 4.14
N GLY A 344 3.68 -18.67 4.71
CA GLY A 344 5.11 -18.51 4.91
C GLY A 344 5.41 -18.02 6.32
N LEU A 345 6.32 -18.70 7.01
CA LEU A 345 6.86 -18.25 8.28
C LEU A 345 8.31 -17.83 8.07
N PHE A 346 8.60 -16.57 8.33
CA PHE A 346 9.94 -16.03 8.26
C PHE A 346 10.40 -15.58 9.64
N THR A 347 11.56 -16.07 10.05
CA THR A 347 12.18 -15.75 11.33
C THR A 347 13.58 -15.20 11.10
N ARG A 348 13.89 -14.09 11.75
CA ARG A 348 15.19 -13.44 11.76
C ARG A 348 15.57 -13.06 13.19
N GLY A 349 16.39 -13.88 13.83
CA GLY A 349 16.65 -13.78 15.28
C GLY A 349 15.34 -13.77 16.06
N GLN A 350 15.11 -12.74 16.86
CA GLN A 350 13.91 -12.53 17.66
C GLN A 350 12.84 -11.68 16.93
N THR A 351 12.72 -11.84 15.62
CA THR A 351 11.64 -11.24 14.83
C THR A 351 11.03 -12.30 13.95
N GLN A 352 9.73 -12.55 14.09
CA GLN A 352 9.00 -13.61 13.39
C GLN A 352 7.70 -13.09 12.80
N ALA A 353 7.47 -13.35 11.51
CA ALA A 353 6.23 -13.01 10.79
C ALA A 353 5.65 -14.25 10.11
N LEU A 354 4.39 -14.54 10.38
CA LEU A 354 3.59 -15.54 9.72
C LEU A 354 2.69 -14.85 8.69
N SER A 355 2.93 -15.12 7.42
CA SER A 355 2.13 -14.54 6.33
C SER A 355 1.26 -15.60 5.68
N ILE A 356 0.03 -15.23 5.39
CA ILE A 356 -1.00 -16.10 4.82
C ILE A 356 -1.50 -15.49 3.52
N CYS A 357 -1.49 -16.27 2.44
CA CYS A 357 -2.07 -15.92 1.16
C CYS A 357 -3.46 -16.53 1.00
N THR A 358 -4.42 -15.72 0.62
CA THR A 358 -5.77 -16.14 0.25
C THR A 358 -6.05 -15.69 -1.18
N LEU A 359 -6.50 -16.61 -2.00
CA LEU A 359 -6.91 -16.38 -3.39
C LEU A 359 -8.42 -16.33 -3.45
N GLY A 360 -8.97 -15.33 -4.13
CA GLY A 360 -10.40 -15.15 -4.36
C GLY A 360 -10.71 -14.92 -5.84
N ALA A 361 -11.98 -14.95 -6.23
CA ALA A 361 -12.41 -14.53 -7.57
C ALA A 361 -12.12 -13.03 -7.78
N LEU A 362 -12.02 -12.58 -9.04
CA LEU A 362 -11.74 -11.17 -9.36
C LEU A 362 -12.74 -10.21 -8.72
N GLY A 363 -14.02 -10.53 -8.70
CA GLY A 363 -15.07 -9.70 -8.07
C GLY A 363 -14.96 -9.56 -6.54
N GLU A 364 -14.00 -10.23 -5.88
CA GLU A 364 -13.70 -10.05 -4.45
C GLU A 364 -12.67 -8.96 -4.18
N HIS A 365 -12.30 -8.18 -5.20
CA HIS A 365 -11.43 -7.02 -5.07
C HIS A 365 -11.99 -5.98 -4.10
N GLN A 366 -11.10 -5.18 -3.52
CA GLN A 366 -11.47 -4.02 -2.72
C GLN A 366 -11.83 -2.86 -3.65
N ILE A 367 -13.00 -2.25 -3.44
CA ILE A 367 -13.39 -1.02 -4.14
C ILE A 367 -12.84 0.16 -3.36
N ILE A 368 -12.03 0.99 -4.01
CA ILE A 368 -11.51 2.25 -3.47
C ILE A 368 -12.37 3.38 -4.03
N ASP A 369 -13.16 4.00 -3.14
CA ASP A 369 -13.99 5.17 -3.42
C ASP A 369 -13.43 6.36 -2.63
N GLY A 370 -12.46 7.05 -3.23
CA GLY A 370 -11.73 8.17 -2.62
C GLY A 370 -11.83 9.47 -3.43
N LEU A 371 -10.85 10.37 -3.25
CA LEU A 371 -10.75 11.60 -4.01
C LEU A 371 -10.33 11.38 -5.47
N GLY A 372 -9.60 10.30 -5.74
CA GLY A 372 -9.16 9.93 -7.07
C GLY A 372 -10.23 9.25 -7.92
N VAL A 373 -9.79 8.56 -8.97
CA VAL A 373 -10.64 7.67 -9.78
C VAL A 373 -10.98 6.44 -8.93
N ASP A 374 -12.23 5.94 -9.05
CA ASP A 374 -12.64 4.72 -8.38
C ASP A 374 -11.84 3.53 -8.92
N GLU A 375 -11.17 2.81 -8.05
CA GLU A 375 -10.27 1.72 -8.43
C GLU A 375 -10.71 0.38 -7.82
N ASN A 376 -10.41 -0.69 -8.55
CA ASN A 376 -10.57 -2.05 -8.10
C ASN A 376 -9.22 -2.63 -7.68
N LYS A 377 -8.96 -2.65 -6.38
CA LYS A 377 -7.71 -3.16 -5.81
C LYS A 377 -7.78 -4.68 -5.64
N ARG A 378 -7.17 -5.43 -6.55
CA ARG A 378 -7.15 -6.90 -6.52
C ARG A 378 -6.01 -7.51 -5.71
N PHE A 379 -4.98 -6.74 -5.38
CA PHE A 379 -3.87 -7.16 -4.52
C PHE A 379 -3.88 -6.35 -3.23
N MET A 380 -3.90 -7.05 -2.09
CA MET A 380 -3.96 -6.45 -0.77
C MET A 380 -2.93 -7.09 0.14
N HIS A 381 -2.23 -6.27 0.92
CA HIS A 381 -1.30 -6.72 1.95
C HIS A 381 -1.64 -6.08 3.29
N HIS A 382 -2.14 -6.88 4.23
CA HIS A 382 -2.49 -6.45 5.59
C HIS A 382 -1.43 -6.91 6.58
N TYR A 383 -1.17 -6.08 7.57
CA TYR A 383 -0.15 -6.31 8.58
C TYR A 383 -0.77 -6.12 9.97
N ASN A 384 -0.58 -7.10 10.85
CA ASN A 384 -1.06 -7.08 12.22
C ASN A 384 0.11 -7.19 13.20
N PHE A 385 0.08 -6.36 14.23
CA PHE A 385 1.10 -6.29 15.28
C PHE A 385 0.45 -6.45 16.65
N PRO A 386 0.11 -7.67 17.09
CA PRO A 386 -0.51 -7.90 18.38
C PRO A 386 0.47 -7.64 19.53
N ASN A 387 -0.05 -7.22 20.69
CA ASN A 387 0.75 -6.84 21.86
C ASN A 387 1.69 -7.96 22.34
N PHE A 388 1.29 -9.23 22.21
CA PHE A 388 2.12 -10.37 22.61
C PHE A 388 3.42 -10.48 21.81
N SER A 389 3.51 -9.89 20.61
CA SER A 389 4.72 -9.91 19.79
C SER A 389 5.93 -9.21 20.43
N VAL A 390 5.66 -8.33 21.38
CA VAL A 390 6.68 -7.67 22.22
C VAL A 390 6.57 -8.05 23.69
N GLY A 391 5.74 -9.05 24.04
CA GLY A 391 5.57 -9.52 25.42
C GLY A 391 4.73 -8.61 26.29
N GLU A 392 3.94 -7.71 25.71
CA GLU A 392 3.12 -6.74 26.42
C GLU A 392 1.62 -7.11 26.42
N THR A 393 0.89 -6.50 27.33
CA THR A 393 -0.58 -6.49 27.33
C THR A 393 -1.06 -5.11 26.92
N GLY A 394 -2.22 -5.04 26.26
CA GLY A 394 -2.79 -3.75 25.83
C GLY A 394 -4.20 -3.87 25.26
N PRO A 395 -4.83 -2.74 24.91
CA PRO A 395 -6.15 -2.73 24.32
C PRO A 395 -6.18 -3.49 22.98
N ILE A 396 -7.16 -4.37 22.79
CA ILE A 396 -7.42 -5.01 21.49
C ILE A 396 -8.26 -4.04 20.66
N ARG A 397 -7.65 -3.50 19.61
CA ARG A 397 -8.25 -2.52 18.69
C ARG A 397 -8.01 -2.96 17.24
N GLY A 398 -8.72 -2.34 16.29
CA GLY A 398 -8.38 -2.45 14.87
C GLY A 398 -6.99 -1.85 14.56
N PRO A 399 -6.49 -2.05 13.34
CA PRO A 399 -5.15 -1.62 12.96
C PRO A 399 -4.96 -0.12 13.18
N GLY A 400 -3.83 0.23 13.77
CA GLY A 400 -3.42 1.61 13.99
C GLY A 400 -2.64 2.14 12.78
N ARG A 401 -2.24 3.43 12.84
CA ARG A 401 -1.49 4.09 11.76
C ARG A 401 -0.19 3.38 11.39
N ARG A 402 0.51 2.78 12.38
CA ARG A 402 1.77 2.04 12.15
C ARG A 402 1.51 0.77 11.36
N GLU A 403 0.48 0.02 11.72
CA GLU A 403 0.12 -1.23 11.04
C GLU A 403 -0.33 -0.98 9.60
N ILE A 404 -1.13 0.07 9.37
CA ILE A 404 -1.52 0.51 8.01
C ILE A 404 -0.27 0.87 7.20
N GLY A 405 0.66 1.65 7.75
CA GLY A 405 1.89 2.03 7.05
C GLY A 405 2.81 0.85 6.73
N HIS A 406 2.94 -0.13 7.63
CA HIS A 406 3.73 -1.34 7.38
C HIS A 406 3.04 -2.26 6.35
N GLY A 407 1.71 -2.34 6.39
CA GLY A 407 0.92 -3.05 5.37
C GLY A 407 1.14 -2.48 3.98
N ALA A 408 1.01 -1.16 3.84
CA ALA A 408 1.21 -0.44 2.59
C ALA A 408 2.65 -0.57 2.03
N LEU A 409 3.67 -0.57 2.91
CA LEU A 409 5.05 -0.83 2.49
C LEU A 409 5.21 -2.23 1.91
N GLY A 410 4.65 -3.25 2.56
CA GLY A 410 4.67 -4.63 2.06
C GLY A 410 3.90 -4.79 0.75
N GLU A 411 2.76 -4.13 0.63
CA GLU A 411 1.97 -4.10 -0.60
C GLU A 411 2.76 -3.50 -1.76
N ARG A 412 3.33 -2.33 -1.56
CA ARG A 412 4.16 -1.63 -2.55
C ARG A 412 5.37 -2.45 -2.98
N ALA A 413 6.02 -3.13 -2.03
CA ALA A 413 7.18 -3.98 -2.30
C ALA A 413 6.85 -5.19 -3.18
N LEU A 414 5.68 -5.79 -2.98
CA LEU A 414 5.26 -7.02 -3.65
C LEU A 414 4.45 -6.77 -4.93
N TYR A 415 3.74 -5.64 -5.03
CA TYR A 415 2.88 -5.32 -6.17
C TYR A 415 3.61 -5.46 -7.51
N GLN A 416 4.89 -5.09 -7.56
CA GLN A 416 5.70 -5.08 -8.78
C GLN A 416 6.02 -6.49 -9.33
N VAL A 417 5.83 -7.52 -8.52
CA VAL A 417 6.09 -8.92 -8.91
C VAL A 417 4.81 -9.75 -9.05
N ILE A 418 3.66 -9.16 -8.74
CA ILE A 418 2.35 -9.82 -8.91
C ILE A 418 2.02 -9.93 -10.40
N PRO A 419 1.61 -11.12 -10.89
CA PRO A 419 1.18 -11.30 -12.28
C PRO A 419 -0.08 -10.47 -12.58
N ASN A 420 -0.26 -10.06 -13.83
CA ASN A 420 -1.47 -9.36 -14.25
C ASN A 420 -2.70 -10.28 -14.21
N GLU A 421 -3.91 -9.72 -14.32
CA GLU A 421 -5.14 -10.48 -14.19
C GLU A 421 -5.42 -11.44 -15.35
N THR A 422 -4.84 -11.19 -16.52
CA THR A 422 -4.93 -12.10 -17.67
C THR A 422 -4.07 -13.36 -17.44
N GLU A 423 -2.92 -13.21 -16.80
CA GLU A 423 -2.02 -14.33 -16.47
C GLU A 423 -2.48 -15.10 -15.24
N PHE A 424 -3.03 -14.38 -14.24
CA PHE A 424 -3.47 -14.96 -12.98
C PHE A 424 -4.75 -14.27 -12.49
N PRO A 425 -5.94 -14.77 -12.88
CA PRO A 425 -7.24 -14.11 -12.70
C PRO A 425 -7.78 -14.25 -11.27
N TYR A 426 -7.01 -13.83 -10.28
CA TYR A 426 -7.39 -13.89 -8.87
C TYR A 426 -7.26 -12.54 -8.18
N THR A 427 -8.15 -12.30 -7.24
CA THR A 427 -7.91 -11.36 -6.16
C THR A 427 -7.00 -12.04 -5.14
N ILE A 428 -5.93 -11.36 -4.74
CA ILE A 428 -4.90 -11.88 -3.84
C ILE A 428 -4.91 -11.06 -2.57
N ARG A 429 -5.15 -11.71 -1.43
CA ARG A 429 -5.05 -11.07 -0.11
C ARG A 429 -3.96 -11.73 0.70
N LEU A 430 -2.97 -10.96 1.10
CA LEU A 430 -1.95 -11.33 2.07
C LEU A 430 -2.30 -10.75 3.44
N VAL A 431 -2.09 -11.55 4.47
CA VAL A 431 -2.15 -11.10 5.87
C VAL A 431 -0.89 -11.57 6.57
N SER A 432 -0.15 -10.64 7.14
CA SER A 432 1.05 -10.93 7.95
C SER A 432 0.75 -10.70 9.42
N GLU A 433 0.86 -11.76 10.21
CA GLU A 433 0.78 -11.74 11.67
C GLU A 433 2.21 -11.71 12.25
N VAL A 434 2.55 -10.63 12.94
CA VAL A 434 3.83 -10.55 13.65
C VAL A 434 3.73 -11.33 14.96
N LEU A 435 4.48 -12.42 15.06
CA LEU A 435 4.44 -13.30 16.21
C LEU A 435 5.47 -12.92 17.28
N GLU A 436 6.61 -12.36 16.86
CA GLU A 436 7.68 -11.88 17.72
C GLU A 436 8.37 -10.68 17.06
N SER A 437 8.78 -9.67 17.82
CA SER A 437 9.44 -8.48 17.27
C SER A 437 10.59 -7.98 18.14
N ASN A 438 11.74 -7.89 17.50
CA ASN A 438 12.92 -7.13 17.96
C ASN A 438 13.45 -6.26 16.79
N GLY A 439 12.57 -5.40 16.25
CA GLY A 439 12.87 -4.53 15.10
C GLY A 439 12.73 -5.21 13.75
N SER A 440 12.51 -4.41 12.72
CA SER A 440 12.41 -4.81 11.31
C SER A 440 11.27 -5.80 10.97
N SER A 441 10.17 -5.76 11.72
CA SER A 441 9.04 -6.68 11.53
C SER A 441 8.33 -6.49 10.18
N SER A 442 8.29 -5.25 9.63
CA SER A 442 7.73 -4.99 8.30
C SER A 442 8.53 -5.69 7.19
N GLN A 443 9.86 -5.76 7.31
CA GLN A 443 10.69 -6.45 6.34
C GLN A 443 10.57 -7.97 6.47
N ALA A 444 10.41 -8.48 7.69
CA ALA A 444 10.09 -9.89 7.91
C ALA A 444 8.72 -10.27 7.30
N SER A 445 7.73 -9.36 7.36
CA SER A 445 6.42 -9.57 6.73
C SER A 445 6.50 -9.66 5.20
N ILE A 446 7.37 -8.87 4.56
CA ILE A 446 7.61 -8.97 3.11
C ILE A 446 8.21 -10.33 2.74
N CYS A 447 9.21 -10.80 3.49
CA CYS A 447 9.83 -12.11 3.26
C CYS A 447 8.82 -13.26 3.47
N GLY A 448 8.06 -13.24 4.57
CA GLY A 448 7.01 -14.22 4.84
C GLY A 448 5.91 -14.20 3.77
N SER A 449 5.53 -13.02 3.28
CA SER A 449 4.53 -12.85 2.24
C SER A 449 4.99 -13.35 0.88
N THR A 450 6.27 -13.15 0.53
CA THR A 450 6.88 -13.77 -0.66
C THR A 450 6.77 -15.29 -0.60
N LEU A 451 7.14 -15.90 0.53
CA LEU A 451 7.02 -17.35 0.72
C LEU A 451 5.55 -17.80 0.64
N ALA A 452 4.61 -17.05 1.21
CA ALA A 452 3.18 -17.37 1.16
C ALA A 452 2.61 -17.28 -0.26
N LEU A 453 3.03 -16.31 -1.08
CA LEU A 453 2.66 -16.21 -2.50
C LEU A 453 3.19 -17.40 -3.29
N MET A 454 4.45 -17.76 -3.10
CA MET A 454 5.09 -18.89 -3.77
C MET A 454 4.46 -20.22 -3.34
N ASP A 455 4.14 -20.39 -2.06
CA ASP A 455 3.45 -21.58 -1.53
C ASP A 455 2.02 -21.69 -2.06
N ALA A 456 1.34 -20.56 -2.30
CA ALA A 456 0.01 -20.53 -2.92
C ALA A 456 0.01 -20.87 -4.42
N GLY A 457 1.18 -20.95 -5.05
CA GLY A 457 1.32 -21.16 -6.49
C GLY A 457 1.06 -19.90 -7.34
N VAL A 458 1.16 -18.70 -6.74
CA VAL A 458 1.09 -17.45 -7.49
C VAL A 458 2.36 -17.31 -8.31
N PRO A 459 2.28 -17.20 -9.66
CA PRO A 459 3.46 -17.10 -10.52
C PRO A 459 4.06 -15.69 -10.48
N ILE A 460 4.62 -15.31 -9.31
CA ILE A 460 5.28 -14.03 -9.14
C ILE A 460 6.49 -13.92 -10.08
N LYS A 461 6.75 -12.70 -10.59
CA LYS A 461 7.85 -12.43 -11.52
C LYS A 461 9.21 -12.78 -10.92
N ALA A 462 9.43 -12.48 -9.65
CA ALA A 462 10.62 -12.80 -8.89
C ALA A 462 10.35 -12.74 -7.38
N PRO A 463 11.09 -13.49 -6.55
CA PRO A 463 10.99 -13.37 -5.09
C PRO A 463 11.52 -12.02 -4.60
N VAL A 464 10.87 -11.48 -3.56
CA VAL A 464 11.23 -10.21 -2.92
C VAL A 464 11.70 -10.48 -1.50
N ALA A 465 12.84 -9.93 -1.13
CA ALA A 465 13.31 -9.85 0.26
C ALA A 465 13.38 -8.41 0.73
N GLY A 466 13.26 -8.21 2.03
CA GLY A 466 13.37 -6.91 2.66
C GLY A 466 14.37 -6.90 3.81
N ILE A 467 15.10 -5.79 3.94
CA ILE A 467 16.05 -5.54 5.04
C ILE A 467 15.85 -4.13 5.59
N ALA A 468 16.06 -3.95 6.90
CA ALA A 468 16.15 -2.63 7.51
C ALA A 468 17.61 -2.33 7.87
N MET A 469 18.06 -1.20 7.35
CA MET A 469 19.39 -0.63 7.60
C MET A 469 19.27 0.45 8.65
N GLY A 470 20.33 0.67 9.40
CA GLY A 470 20.47 1.77 10.35
C GLY A 470 21.72 2.58 10.11
N LEU A 471 21.76 3.71 10.76
CA LEU A 471 22.94 4.58 10.81
C LEU A 471 23.12 5.09 12.22
N VAL A 472 24.35 5.08 12.69
CA VAL A 472 24.76 5.75 13.93
C VAL A 472 25.92 6.68 13.63
N MET A 473 25.79 7.96 13.98
CA MET A 473 26.81 8.97 13.76
C MET A 473 27.35 9.50 15.09
N LYS A 474 28.63 9.85 15.13
CA LYS A 474 29.28 10.57 16.24
C LYS A 474 30.27 11.57 15.65
N GLY A 475 29.89 12.84 15.57
CA GLY A 475 30.62 13.82 14.79
C GLY A 475 30.70 13.41 13.31
N ASP A 476 31.92 13.40 12.75
CA ASP A 476 32.14 12.98 11.35
C ASP A 476 32.27 11.46 11.19
N GLN A 477 32.24 10.69 12.27
CA GLN A 477 32.28 9.22 12.21
C GLN A 477 30.88 8.66 12.10
N TYR A 478 30.72 7.66 11.26
CA TYR A 478 29.44 6.94 11.12
C TYR A 478 29.63 5.44 10.97
N THR A 479 28.57 4.71 11.24
CA THR A 479 28.50 3.26 11.02
C THR A 479 27.13 2.91 10.46
N ILE A 480 27.13 2.25 9.29
CA ILE A 480 25.91 1.72 8.68
C ILE A 480 25.69 0.31 9.20
N LEU A 481 24.48 0.03 9.66
CA LEU A 481 24.08 -1.26 10.24
C LEU A 481 23.14 -2.00 9.30
N SER A 482 23.41 -3.29 9.07
CA SER A 482 22.46 -4.20 8.42
C SER A 482 21.56 -4.87 9.45
N ASP A 483 20.29 -5.06 9.10
CA ASP A 483 19.32 -5.76 9.96
C ASP A 483 19.27 -5.23 11.38
N ILE A 484 18.78 -4.00 11.52
CA ILE A 484 18.70 -3.34 12.82
C ILE A 484 17.67 -3.98 13.74
N GLN A 485 18.00 -4.04 15.02
CA GLN A 485 17.10 -4.42 16.09
C GLN A 485 16.42 -3.19 16.74
N GLY A 486 15.43 -3.43 17.61
CA GLY A 486 14.62 -2.37 18.21
C GLY A 486 15.41 -1.27 18.93
N MET A 487 16.49 -1.63 19.66
CA MET A 487 17.35 -0.66 20.34
C MET A 487 18.13 0.21 19.36
N GLU A 488 18.61 -0.36 18.26
CA GLU A 488 19.35 0.35 17.22
C GLU A 488 18.46 1.28 16.40
N ASP A 489 17.19 0.86 16.17
CA ASP A 489 16.18 1.75 15.59
C ASP A 489 15.87 2.92 16.53
N ALA A 490 15.63 2.66 17.81
CA ALA A 490 15.28 3.71 18.79
C ALA A 490 16.40 4.73 19.02
N LEU A 491 17.66 4.28 19.11
CA LEU A 491 18.81 5.09 19.48
C LEU A 491 19.66 5.55 18.27
N GLY A 492 19.41 5.04 17.09
CA GLY A 492 20.10 5.40 15.86
C GLY A 492 19.58 6.68 15.20
N ASP A 493 20.24 7.07 14.12
CA ASP A 493 19.99 8.32 13.38
C ASP A 493 19.20 8.12 12.08
N MET A 494 19.09 6.88 11.62
CA MET A 494 18.35 6.51 10.40
C MET A 494 17.70 5.13 10.57
N ASP A 495 16.47 5.00 10.11
CA ASP A 495 15.78 3.74 9.82
C ASP A 495 15.51 3.68 8.32
N PHE A 496 16.20 2.79 7.62
CA PHE A 496 16.16 2.69 6.17
C PHE A 496 15.79 1.29 5.72
N LYS A 497 14.56 1.14 5.25
CA LYS A 497 13.99 -0.13 4.79
C LYS A 497 14.12 -0.23 3.28
N VAL A 498 14.69 -1.33 2.80
CA VAL A 498 14.87 -1.60 1.37
C VAL A 498 14.35 -3.00 1.05
N ALA A 499 13.38 -3.07 0.16
CA ALA A 499 12.86 -4.31 -0.39
C ALA A 499 13.17 -4.40 -1.89
N GLY A 500 13.37 -5.62 -2.38
CA GLY A 500 13.62 -5.84 -3.80
C GLY A 500 13.91 -7.29 -4.13
N THR A 501 13.99 -7.55 -5.43
CA THR A 501 14.40 -8.81 -6.02
C THR A 501 15.92 -8.87 -6.17
N GLU A 502 16.45 -9.92 -6.77
CA GLU A 502 17.87 -9.98 -7.17
C GLU A 502 18.24 -8.90 -8.20
N ASN A 503 17.26 -8.46 -9.02
CA ASN A 503 17.49 -7.53 -10.12
C ASN A 503 17.49 -6.06 -9.68
N GLY A 504 16.70 -5.70 -8.66
CA GLY A 504 16.61 -4.32 -8.21
C GLY A 504 15.61 -4.07 -7.09
N ILE A 505 15.45 -2.80 -6.77
CA ILE A 505 14.58 -2.30 -5.71
C ILE A 505 13.11 -2.32 -6.16
N THR A 506 12.23 -2.80 -5.28
CA THR A 506 10.78 -2.73 -5.48
C THR A 506 10.11 -1.75 -4.51
N ALA A 507 10.69 -1.53 -3.33
CA ALA A 507 10.23 -0.48 -2.41
C ALA A 507 11.34 -0.01 -1.48
N ILE A 508 11.28 1.26 -1.09
CA ILE A 508 12.08 1.82 -0.02
C ILE A 508 11.23 2.67 0.92
N GLN A 509 11.67 2.75 2.17
CA GLN A 509 11.16 3.70 3.14
C GLN A 509 12.32 4.13 4.05
N MET A 510 12.57 5.43 4.16
CA MET A 510 13.64 5.98 4.98
C MET A 510 13.12 7.07 5.89
N ASP A 511 13.50 6.99 7.15
CA ASP A 511 13.30 8.00 8.18
C ASP A 511 14.65 8.42 8.73
N ILE A 512 14.95 9.71 8.67
CA ILE A 512 16.19 10.30 9.19
C ILE A 512 15.83 11.14 10.41
N LYS A 513 16.57 10.96 11.49
CA LYS A 513 16.35 11.62 12.79
C LYS A 513 17.38 12.75 13.07
N ILE A 514 18.20 13.06 12.10
CA ILE A 514 19.21 14.13 12.12
C ILE A 514 18.97 15.08 10.96
N GLU A 515 19.74 16.17 10.87
CA GLU A 515 19.56 17.23 9.87
C GLU A 515 19.73 16.78 8.41
N GLY A 516 20.27 15.58 8.17
CA GLY A 516 20.34 14.96 6.87
C GLY A 516 21.56 14.08 6.63
N LEU A 517 21.61 13.47 5.45
CA LEU A 517 22.67 12.55 5.04
C LEU A 517 23.30 13.01 3.73
N SER A 518 24.61 12.77 3.61
CA SER A 518 25.33 12.96 2.36
C SER A 518 24.95 11.90 1.32
N GLU A 519 25.13 12.22 0.05
CA GLU A 519 24.93 11.28 -1.06
C GLU A 519 25.81 10.02 -0.91
N ASP A 520 27.03 10.17 -0.40
CA ASP A 520 27.98 9.05 -0.21
C ASP A 520 27.46 8.06 0.84
N ILE A 521 26.92 8.54 1.97
CA ILE A 521 26.32 7.67 3.00
C ILE A 521 25.12 6.92 2.45
N LEU A 522 24.25 7.59 1.68
CA LEU A 522 23.09 6.96 1.03
C LEU A 522 23.53 5.88 0.04
N ARG A 523 24.57 6.15 -0.75
CA ARG A 523 25.15 5.21 -1.72
C ARG A 523 25.69 3.96 -1.01
N GLU A 524 26.43 4.15 0.06
CA GLU A 524 26.99 3.06 0.86
C GLU A 524 25.88 2.23 1.54
N ALA A 525 24.88 2.88 2.12
CA ALA A 525 23.73 2.22 2.75
C ALA A 525 22.93 1.36 1.74
N LEU A 526 22.67 1.88 0.54
CA LEU A 526 22.01 1.14 -0.53
C LEU A 526 22.83 -0.06 -0.99
N ALA A 527 24.13 0.10 -1.18
CA ALA A 527 25.02 -1.00 -1.56
C ALA A 527 25.11 -2.09 -0.47
N GLN A 528 25.12 -1.71 0.80
CA GLN A 528 25.10 -2.66 1.92
C GLN A 528 23.73 -3.36 2.04
N ALA A 529 22.62 -2.64 1.84
CA ALA A 529 21.29 -3.21 1.80
C ALA A 529 21.12 -4.27 0.68
N ARG A 530 21.73 -4.04 -0.49
CA ARG A 530 21.72 -5.03 -1.58
C ARG A 530 22.37 -6.34 -1.17
N ARG A 531 23.54 -6.29 -0.51
CA ARG A 531 24.24 -7.50 -0.02
C ARG A 531 23.39 -8.24 1.00
N GLY A 532 22.81 -7.52 1.98
CA GLY A 532 21.95 -8.13 2.98
C GLY A 532 20.65 -8.73 2.41
N ARG A 533 20.02 -8.06 1.43
CA ARG A 533 18.86 -8.65 0.72
C ARG A 533 19.20 -9.93 0.00
N GLN A 534 20.38 -10.01 -0.64
CA GLN A 534 20.81 -11.22 -1.33
C GLN A 534 20.95 -12.39 -0.36
N GLU A 535 21.56 -12.18 0.79
CA GLU A 535 21.70 -13.21 1.83
C GLU A 535 20.34 -13.72 2.34
N ILE A 536 19.38 -12.79 2.52
CA ILE A 536 18.02 -13.16 2.90
C ILE A 536 17.31 -13.94 1.79
N LEU A 537 17.44 -13.51 0.53
CA LEU A 537 16.89 -14.22 -0.63
C LEU A 537 17.43 -15.65 -0.73
N ASP A 538 18.75 -15.84 -0.54
CA ASP A 538 19.38 -17.14 -0.60
C ASP A 538 18.79 -18.09 0.45
N ASN A 539 18.53 -17.62 1.66
CA ASN A 539 17.85 -18.40 2.70
C ASN A 539 16.41 -18.75 2.32
N MET A 540 15.65 -17.81 1.80
CA MET A 540 14.26 -18.03 1.37
C MET A 540 14.19 -19.04 0.22
N LEU A 541 15.06 -18.92 -0.78
CA LEU A 541 15.13 -19.80 -1.95
C LEU A 541 15.64 -21.21 -1.60
N ALA A 542 16.42 -21.37 -0.54
CA ALA A 542 16.78 -22.69 -0.02
C ALA A 542 15.55 -23.43 0.55
N THR A 543 14.52 -22.73 0.99
CA THR A 543 13.26 -23.32 1.48
C THR A 543 12.27 -23.57 0.34
N LEU A 544 12.10 -22.60 -0.56
CA LEU A 544 11.20 -22.69 -1.71
C LEU A 544 11.82 -21.93 -2.87
N SER A 545 12.39 -22.66 -3.84
CA SER A 545 13.17 -22.08 -4.94
C SER A 545 12.31 -21.43 -6.03
N GLU A 546 11.07 -21.88 -6.18
CA GLU A 546 10.12 -21.41 -7.19
C GLU A 546 8.67 -21.54 -6.68
N PRO A 547 7.71 -20.79 -7.22
CA PRO A 547 6.31 -20.96 -6.89
C PRO A 547 5.85 -22.39 -7.16
N ARG A 548 4.96 -22.91 -6.32
CA ARG A 548 4.38 -24.26 -6.53
C ARG A 548 3.64 -24.29 -7.87
N ALA A 549 3.78 -25.42 -8.56
CA ALA A 549 3.14 -25.62 -9.86
C ALA A 549 1.61 -25.72 -9.79
N GLU A 550 1.08 -26.16 -8.64
CA GLU A 550 -0.36 -26.32 -8.42
C GLU A 550 -0.84 -25.46 -7.27
N LEU A 551 -2.04 -24.89 -7.42
CA LEU A 551 -2.72 -24.20 -6.33
C LEU A 551 -3.13 -25.17 -5.21
N SER A 552 -3.31 -24.62 -4.00
CA SER A 552 -3.91 -25.38 -2.91
C SER A 552 -5.25 -25.98 -3.35
N LYS A 553 -5.53 -27.22 -2.93
CA LYS A 553 -6.84 -27.87 -3.16
C LYS A 553 -8.03 -27.10 -2.55
N TYR A 554 -7.75 -26.17 -1.64
CA TYR A 554 -8.76 -25.31 -1.01
C TYR A 554 -8.92 -23.95 -1.72
N ALA A 555 -8.00 -23.59 -2.62
CA ALA A 555 -8.13 -22.39 -3.43
C ALA A 555 -9.24 -22.57 -4.46
N PRO A 556 -10.02 -21.50 -4.77
CA PRO A 556 -10.99 -21.56 -5.85
C PRO A 556 -10.25 -21.78 -7.17
N LYS A 557 -10.84 -22.58 -8.05
CA LYS A 557 -10.39 -22.68 -9.44
C LYS A 557 -11.09 -21.58 -10.22
N VAL A 558 -10.37 -20.88 -11.07
CA VAL A 558 -10.93 -19.88 -11.98
C VAL A 558 -10.62 -20.31 -13.41
N GLU A 559 -11.64 -20.39 -14.23
CA GLU A 559 -11.52 -20.64 -15.67
C GLU A 559 -12.01 -19.44 -16.46
N ILE A 560 -11.36 -19.19 -17.58
CA ILE A 560 -11.68 -18.09 -18.48
C ILE A 560 -12.37 -18.65 -19.70
N MET A 561 -13.47 -18.04 -20.11
CA MET A 561 -14.07 -18.27 -21.42
C MET A 561 -14.34 -16.93 -22.09
N HIS A 562 -14.42 -16.94 -23.43
CA HIS A 562 -14.73 -15.74 -24.19
C HIS A 562 -16.07 -15.91 -24.90
N ILE A 563 -16.92 -14.89 -24.80
CA ILE A 563 -18.16 -14.75 -25.53
C ILE A 563 -18.10 -13.50 -26.42
N LYS A 564 -18.94 -13.44 -27.43
CA LYS A 564 -19.03 -12.22 -28.25
C LYS A 564 -19.59 -11.06 -27.40
N PRO A 565 -19.06 -9.83 -27.49
CA PRO A 565 -19.52 -8.70 -26.68
C PRO A 565 -21.02 -8.40 -26.83
N ASP A 566 -21.59 -8.63 -28.00
CA ASP A 566 -23.03 -8.47 -28.25
C ASP A 566 -23.90 -9.50 -27.50
N LYS A 567 -23.30 -10.60 -27.01
CA LYS A 567 -23.91 -11.68 -26.24
C LYS A 567 -23.88 -11.48 -24.71
N ILE A 568 -23.12 -10.52 -24.21
CA ILE A 568 -23.06 -10.21 -22.78
C ILE A 568 -24.47 -9.99 -22.20
N ARG A 569 -25.31 -9.27 -22.92
CA ARG A 569 -26.72 -9.01 -22.51
C ARG A 569 -27.57 -10.27 -22.41
N ASP A 570 -27.29 -11.29 -23.21
CA ASP A 570 -28.00 -12.55 -23.18
C ASP A 570 -27.65 -13.37 -21.94
N VAL A 571 -26.39 -13.28 -21.47
CA VAL A 571 -25.89 -13.93 -20.24
C VAL A 571 -26.36 -13.18 -19.00
N ILE A 572 -26.28 -11.86 -18.99
CA ILE A 572 -26.73 -11.04 -17.86
C ILE A 572 -28.24 -11.10 -17.68
N GLY A 573 -28.96 -10.99 -18.79
CA GLY A 573 -30.45 -10.95 -18.82
C GLY A 573 -31.01 -9.64 -18.25
N PRO A 574 -32.34 -9.42 -18.41
CA PRO A 574 -33.02 -8.24 -17.90
C PRO A 574 -32.86 -8.09 -16.39
N GLY A 575 -32.26 -6.96 -15.95
CA GLY A 575 -32.03 -6.68 -14.54
C GLY A 575 -31.11 -7.68 -13.83
N GLY A 576 -30.22 -8.38 -14.56
CA GLY A 576 -29.29 -9.36 -13.98
C GLY A 576 -29.94 -10.74 -13.71
N LYS A 577 -31.16 -10.98 -14.16
CA LYS A 577 -31.92 -12.20 -13.81
C LYS A 577 -31.22 -13.49 -14.24
N LYS A 578 -30.68 -13.51 -15.47
CA LYS A 578 -30.06 -14.74 -16.02
C LYS A 578 -28.74 -15.08 -15.34
N ILE A 579 -27.88 -14.10 -15.10
CA ILE A 579 -26.61 -14.32 -14.39
C ILE A 579 -26.87 -14.81 -12.96
N ASN A 580 -27.89 -14.27 -12.28
CA ASN A 580 -28.26 -14.74 -10.93
C ASN A 580 -28.82 -16.19 -10.99
N GLU A 581 -29.62 -16.57 -12.00
CA GLU A 581 -30.07 -17.95 -12.18
C GLU A 581 -28.88 -18.92 -12.34
N ILE A 582 -27.83 -18.53 -13.09
CA ILE A 582 -26.60 -19.34 -13.24
C ILE A 582 -25.88 -19.49 -11.90
N ILE A 583 -25.71 -18.38 -11.17
CA ILE A 583 -25.05 -18.36 -9.86
C ILE A 583 -25.83 -19.21 -8.84
N ASP A 584 -27.16 -19.08 -8.80
CA ASP A 584 -28.02 -19.85 -7.89
C ASP A 584 -28.00 -21.36 -8.19
N GLU A 585 -27.93 -21.76 -9.48
CA GLU A 585 -27.89 -23.17 -9.89
C GLU A 585 -26.53 -23.81 -9.60
N THR A 586 -25.42 -23.10 -9.82
CA THR A 586 -24.08 -23.67 -9.84
C THR A 586 -23.22 -23.28 -8.63
N GLY A 587 -23.56 -22.19 -7.93
CA GLY A 587 -22.78 -21.63 -6.85
C GLY A 587 -21.47 -20.95 -7.29
N VAL A 588 -21.24 -20.80 -8.61
CA VAL A 588 -20.05 -20.14 -9.14
C VAL A 588 -20.06 -18.64 -8.90
N LYS A 589 -18.88 -18.04 -8.85
CA LYS A 589 -18.69 -16.59 -9.00
C LYS A 589 -18.44 -16.29 -10.46
N LEU A 590 -19.18 -15.32 -11.00
CA LEU A 590 -19.11 -14.92 -12.41
C LEU A 590 -18.78 -13.43 -12.51
N ASP A 591 -17.72 -13.13 -13.24
CA ASP A 591 -17.35 -11.77 -13.63
C ASP A 591 -17.30 -11.70 -15.17
N ILE A 592 -17.90 -10.68 -15.76
CA ILE A 592 -17.99 -10.52 -17.22
C ILE A 592 -17.49 -9.13 -17.59
N GLU A 593 -16.43 -9.09 -18.40
CA GLU A 593 -15.87 -7.85 -18.92
C GLU A 593 -16.55 -7.38 -20.19
N GLN A 594 -16.34 -6.10 -20.53
CA GLN A 594 -16.98 -5.47 -21.71
C GLN A 594 -16.49 -6.05 -23.05
N ASP A 595 -15.32 -6.64 -23.08
CA ASP A 595 -14.75 -7.31 -24.25
C ASP A 595 -15.30 -8.72 -24.48
N GLY A 596 -16.10 -9.23 -23.53
CA GLY A 596 -16.68 -10.58 -23.58
C GLY A 596 -15.87 -11.65 -22.85
N THR A 597 -14.83 -11.28 -22.11
CA THR A 597 -14.12 -12.19 -21.21
C THR A 597 -14.99 -12.54 -20.01
N VAL A 598 -15.15 -13.82 -19.71
CA VAL A 598 -15.97 -14.35 -18.61
C VAL A 598 -15.06 -15.15 -17.68
N PHE A 599 -14.95 -14.73 -16.43
CA PHE A 599 -14.24 -15.43 -15.36
C PHE A 599 -15.24 -16.24 -14.54
N ILE A 600 -14.98 -17.53 -14.37
CA ILE A 600 -15.86 -18.48 -13.68
C ILE A 600 -15.09 -19.13 -12.56
N GLY A 601 -15.40 -18.80 -11.31
CA GLY A 601 -14.68 -19.25 -10.12
C GLY A 601 -15.53 -20.18 -9.24
N HIS A 602 -15.00 -21.37 -8.88
CA HIS A 602 -15.58 -22.28 -7.90
C HIS A 602 -14.54 -23.30 -7.38
N SER A 603 -14.71 -23.81 -6.16
CA SER A 603 -13.85 -24.88 -5.62
C SER A 603 -14.04 -26.23 -6.30
N ASP A 604 -15.23 -26.49 -6.87
CA ASP A 604 -15.57 -27.71 -7.60
C ASP A 604 -15.59 -27.45 -9.11
N ALA A 605 -14.68 -28.10 -9.84
CA ALA A 605 -14.54 -27.93 -11.29
C ALA A 605 -15.81 -28.38 -12.06
N SER A 606 -16.62 -29.32 -11.52
CA SER A 606 -17.87 -29.73 -12.18
C SER A 606 -18.91 -28.62 -12.24
N MET A 607 -18.91 -27.72 -11.25
CA MET A 607 -19.80 -26.55 -11.23
C MET A 607 -19.36 -25.49 -12.25
N ILE A 608 -18.05 -25.33 -12.44
CA ILE A 608 -17.50 -24.46 -13.49
C ILE A 608 -17.92 -24.97 -14.88
N GLU A 609 -17.75 -26.26 -15.16
CA GLU A 609 -18.15 -26.84 -16.43
C GLU A 609 -19.68 -26.69 -16.65
N ARG A 610 -20.49 -26.88 -15.62
CA ARG A 610 -21.93 -26.67 -15.69
C ARG A 610 -22.30 -25.22 -16.05
N ALA A 611 -21.63 -24.24 -15.43
CA ALA A 611 -21.83 -22.82 -15.74
C ALA A 611 -21.40 -22.50 -17.19
N LYS A 612 -20.28 -23.05 -17.64
CA LYS A 612 -19.80 -22.91 -19.03
C LYS A 612 -20.79 -23.47 -20.04
N GLU A 613 -21.41 -24.63 -19.74
CA GLU A 613 -22.48 -25.20 -20.61
C GLU A 613 -23.65 -24.25 -20.70
N ILE A 614 -24.15 -23.72 -19.58
CA ILE A 614 -25.28 -22.79 -19.57
C ILE A 614 -24.94 -21.52 -20.36
N ILE A 615 -23.76 -20.96 -20.18
CA ILE A 615 -23.33 -19.76 -20.90
C ILE A 615 -23.19 -20.04 -22.40
N LYS A 616 -22.61 -21.18 -22.78
CA LYS A 616 -22.56 -21.61 -24.20
C LYS A 616 -23.94 -21.71 -24.82
N ASP A 617 -24.90 -22.30 -24.11
CA ASP A 617 -26.29 -22.43 -24.61
C ASP A 617 -26.94 -21.05 -24.75
N LEU A 618 -26.76 -20.12 -23.84
CA LEU A 618 -27.31 -18.76 -23.90
C LEU A 618 -26.69 -17.92 -25.03
N THR A 619 -25.41 -18.16 -25.34
CA THR A 619 -24.62 -17.40 -26.33
C THR A 619 -24.60 -18.09 -27.70
N ARG A 620 -25.20 -19.28 -27.81
CA ARG A 620 -25.21 -20.08 -29.04
C ARG A 620 -25.78 -19.29 -30.22
N VAL A 621 -25.06 -19.33 -31.32
CA VAL A 621 -25.49 -18.69 -32.58
C VAL A 621 -25.67 -19.78 -33.59
N ALA A 622 -26.78 -19.73 -34.33
CA ALA A 622 -26.99 -20.63 -35.44
C ALA A 622 -26.04 -20.27 -36.58
N GLU A 623 -25.45 -21.28 -37.22
CA GLU A 623 -24.53 -21.08 -38.36
C GLU A 623 -25.11 -21.67 -39.64
N VAL A 624 -24.77 -21.04 -40.77
CA VAL A 624 -25.24 -21.54 -42.08
C VAL A 624 -24.59 -22.90 -42.35
N GLY A 625 -25.44 -23.89 -42.70
CA GLY A 625 -25.03 -25.26 -42.96
C GLY A 625 -25.28 -26.23 -41.81
N GLU A 626 -25.47 -25.73 -40.56
CA GLU A 626 -25.79 -26.59 -39.41
C GLU A 626 -27.19 -27.22 -39.52
N ILE A 627 -27.30 -28.40 -38.93
CA ILE A 627 -28.54 -29.18 -38.89
C ILE A 627 -29.05 -29.20 -37.44
N TYR A 628 -30.31 -28.82 -37.26
CA TYR A 628 -30.98 -28.80 -35.96
C TYR A 628 -32.25 -29.66 -35.98
N MET A 629 -32.51 -30.37 -34.88
CA MET A 629 -33.82 -30.95 -34.63
C MET A 629 -34.74 -29.82 -34.11
N ALA A 630 -35.51 -29.22 -34.98
CA ALA A 630 -36.32 -28.04 -34.69
C ALA A 630 -37.78 -28.36 -34.40
N GLU A 631 -38.38 -27.61 -33.47
CA GLU A 631 -39.79 -27.75 -33.08
C GLU A 631 -40.65 -26.63 -33.65
N VAL A 632 -41.78 -26.94 -34.30
CA VAL A 632 -42.71 -25.94 -34.85
C VAL A 632 -43.38 -25.16 -33.72
N ARG A 633 -43.13 -23.85 -33.66
CA ARG A 633 -43.74 -22.95 -32.67
C ARG A 633 -44.91 -22.15 -33.22
N ARG A 634 -44.87 -21.81 -34.50
CA ARG A 634 -45.90 -21.01 -35.15
C ARG A 634 -46.00 -21.33 -36.64
N ILE A 635 -47.20 -21.34 -37.16
CA ILE A 635 -47.45 -21.54 -38.58
C ILE A 635 -48.05 -20.27 -39.16
N GLU A 636 -47.53 -19.88 -40.33
CA GLU A 636 -48.02 -18.77 -41.16
C GLU A 636 -48.28 -19.25 -42.60
N LYS A 637 -49.02 -18.49 -43.36
CA LYS A 637 -49.41 -18.87 -44.79
C LYS A 637 -48.12 -19.08 -45.65
N PHE A 638 -47.05 -18.46 -45.35
CA PHE A 638 -45.79 -18.50 -46.12
C PHE A 638 -44.76 -19.46 -45.59
N GLY A 639 -44.96 -20.08 -44.42
CA GLY A 639 -43.99 -21.00 -43.82
C GLY A 639 -44.24 -21.29 -42.35
N ALA A 640 -43.37 -22.10 -41.77
CA ALA A 640 -43.37 -22.45 -40.35
C ALA A 640 -42.20 -21.77 -39.63
N PHE A 641 -42.47 -21.18 -38.48
CA PHE A 641 -41.41 -20.76 -37.53
C PHE A 641 -41.10 -21.94 -36.63
N VAL A 642 -39.85 -22.36 -36.69
CA VAL A 642 -39.36 -23.51 -35.95
C VAL A 642 -38.29 -23.05 -34.98
N GLN A 643 -38.35 -23.54 -33.75
CA GLN A 643 -37.32 -23.26 -32.75
C GLN A 643 -36.13 -24.23 -32.94
N LEU A 644 -34.96 -23.68 -33.26
CA LEU A 644 -33.71 -24.44 -33.41
C LEU A 644 -33.18 -24.87 -32.05
N PHE A 645 -33.14 -23.93 -31.12
CA PHE A 645 -32.80 -24.10 -29.71
C PHE A 645 -33.48 -22.99 -28.88
N PRO A 646 -33.51 -23.07 -27.54
CA PRO A 646 -34.17 -22.05 -26.71
C PRO A 646 -33.72 -20.62 -27.04
N GLY A 647 -34.68 -19.76 -27.36
CA GLY A 647 -34.42 -18.34 -27.71
C GLY A 647 -34.08 -18.08 -29.18
N LYS A 648 -34.02 -19.10 -30.06
CA LYS A 648 -33.70 -18.90 -31.47
C LYS A 648 -34.69 -19.61 -32.40
N ASP A 649 -35.43 -18.81 -33.10
CA ASP A 649 -36.38 -19.28 -34.13
C ASP A 649 -35.79 -19.12 -35.52
N ALA A 650 -36.15 -20.03 -36.41
CA ALA A 650 -35.85 -19.97 -37.84
C ALA A 650 -37.16 -20.04 -38.65
N LEU A 651 -37.15 -19.42 -39.80
CA LEU A 651 -38.23 -19.56 -40.78
C LEU A 651 -37.92 -20.70 -41.75
N VAL A 652 -38.78 -21.68 -41.80
CA VAL A 652 -38.84 -22.67 -42.91
C VAL A 652 -39.94 -22.24 -43.85
N HIS A 653 -39.56 -21.62 -44.98
CA HIS A 653 -40.52 -21.19 -46.00
C HIS A 653 -41.30 -22.37 -46.55
N ILE A 654 -42.56 -22.18 -46.97
CA ILE A 654 -43.45 -23.24 -47.47
C ILE A 654 -42.81 -24.08 -48.59
N SER A 655 -41.96 -23.46 -49.42
CA SER A 655 -41.23 -24.17 -50.49
C SER A 655 -40.06 -24.97 -50.01
N GLN A 656 -39.69 -24.86 -48.72
CA GLN A 656 -38.56 -25.52 -48.07
C GLN A 656 -38.99 -26.59 -47.06
N LEU A 657 -40.29 -26.88 -46.97
CA LEU A 657 -40.84 -27.88 -46.05
C LEU A 657 -40.80 -29.30 -46.58
N ASP A 658 -40.96 -29.46 -47.88
CA ASP A 658 -41.01 -30.80 -48.57
C ASP A 658 -40.39 -30.73 -49.96
N THR A 659 -40.02 -31.89 -50.53
CA THR A 659 -39.51 -32.04 -51.90
C THR A 659 -40.66 -31.87 -52.91
N SER A 660 -41.93 -32.16 -52.54
CA SER A 660 -43.12 -31.92 -53.30
C SER A 660 -43.70 -30.52 -53.11
N ARG A 661 -44.53 -30.05 -54.05
CA ARG A 661 -45.13 -28.72 -53.89
C ARG A 661 -46.21 -28.74 -52.79
N VAL A 662 -45.93 -27.96 -51.73
CA VAL A 662 -46.83 -27.82 -50.59
C VAL A 662 -47.91 -26.77 -50.88
N GLY A 663 -49.21 -27.14 -50.74
CA GLY A 663 -50.32 -26.22 -50.92
C GLY A 663 -50.64 -25.37 -49.72
N LYS A 664 -50.56 -25.94 -48.52
CA LYS A 664 -50.72 -25.28 -47.22
C LYS A 664 -49.71 -25.85 -46.27
N VAL A 665 -49.18 -25.01 -45.37
CA VAL A 665 -48.15 -25.41 -44.40
C VAL A 665 -48.71 -26.47 -43.44
N GLU A 666 -50.01 -26.37 -43.07
CA GLU A 666 -50.63 -27.26 -42.11
C GLU A 666 -50.87 -28.70 -42.69
N ASP A 667 -50.76 -28.87 -44.03
CA ASP A 667 -50.83 -30.20 -44.67
C ASP A 667 -49.52 -31.03 -44.38
N VAL A 668 -48.41 -30.36 -44.03
CA VAL A 668 -47.08 -30.99 -43.85
C VAL A 668 -46.63 -31.00 -42.42
N VAL A 669 -46.94 -29.93 -41.69
CA VAL A 669 -46.45 -29.78 -40.30
C VAL A 669 -47.51 -29.17 -39.38
N LYS A 670 -47.48 -29.55 -38.09
CA LYS A 670 -48.32 -29.00 -37.01
C LYS A 670 -47.51 -28.38 -35.96
N ILE A 671 -48.08 -27.47 -35.17
CA ILE A 671 -47.44 -26.89 -34.00
C ILE A 671 -47.05 -28.01 -33.03
N GLY A 672 -45.79 -28.02 -32.58
CA GLY A 672 -45.20 -29.05 -31.72
C GLY A 672 -44.49 -30.17 -32.47
N ASP A 673 -44.61 -30.26 -33.78
CA ASP A 673 -43.88 -31.26 -34.57
C ASP A 673 -42.37 -30.98 -34.51
N LYS A 674 -41.56 -32.05 -34.44
CA LYS A 674 -40.10 -32.00 -34.42
C LYS A 674 -39.55 -32.68 -35.67
N PHE A 675 -38.69 -31.96 -36.38
CA PHE A 675 -38.02 -32.50 -37.57
C PHE A 675 -36.64 -31.82 -37.78
N PRO A 676 -35.72 -32.48 -38.47
CA PRO A 676 -34.44 -31.90 -38.78
C PRO A 676 -34.58 -30.80 -39.83
N VAL A 677 -33.86 -29.68 -39.62
CA VAL A 677 -33.75 -28.58 -40.59
C VAL A 677 -32.27 -28.16 -40.70
N LYS A 678 -31.86 -27.81 -41.92
CA LYS A 678 -30.53 -27.25 -42.19
C LYS A 678 -30.67 -25.74 -42.33
N VAL A 679 -29.83 -25.00 -41.62
CA VAL A 679 -29.77 -23.53 -41.76
C VAL A 679 -29.21 -23.18 -43.13
N THR A 680 -29.98 -22.47 -43.94
CA THR A 680 -29.61 -22.13 -45.33
C THR A 680 -29.09 -20.71 -45.49
N ASN A 681 -29.59 -19.78 -44.67
CA ASN A 681 -29.17 -18.37 -44.72
C ASN A 681 -29.48 -17.66 -43.40
N ILE A 682 -28.64 -16.67 -43.08
CA ILE A 682 -28.91 -15.73 -42.00
C ILE A 682 -28.79 -14.32 -42.59
N ASP A 683 -29.88 -13.55 -42.50
CA ASP A 683 -29.92 -12.21 -43.06
C ASP A 683 -29.14 -11.16 -42.21
N ASN A 684 -28.99 -9.96 -42.77
CA ASN A 684 -28.28 -8.84 -42.08
C ASN A 684 -29.00 -8.36 -40.80
N GLN A 685 -30.22 -8.83 -40.52
CA GLN A 685 -30.96 -8.56 -39.28
C GLN A 685 -30.87 -9.74 -38.29
N GLY A 686 -30.04 -10.74 -38.58
CA GLY A 686 -29.88 -11.94 -37.76
C GLY A 686 -31.05 -12.93 -37.80
N ARG A 687 -31.99 -12.79 -38.78
CA ARG A 687 -33.09 -13.74 -38.97
C ARG A 687 -32.59 -14.97 -39.71
N VAL A 688 -32.88 -16.14 -39.13
CA VAL A 688 -32.41 -17.43 -39.63
C VAL A 688 -33.48 -18.03 -40.59
N ASN A 689 -33.04 -18.45 -41.78
CA ASN A 689 -33.81 -19.26 -42.68
C ASN A 689 -33.28 -20.68 -42.68
N ALA A 690 -34.18 -21.65 -42.64
CA ALA A 690 -33.83 -23.06 -42.62
C ALA A 690 -34.65 -23.85 -43.64
N SER A 691 -34.13 -25.00 -44.03
CA SER A 691 -34.78 -25.90 -45.01
C SER A 691 -34.82 -27.32 -44.46
N ARG A 692 -35.98 -27.93 -44.49
CA ARG A 692 -36.19 -29.38 -44.38
C ARG A 692 -35.93 -30.07 -45.67
N LYS A 693 -36.36 -29.43 -46.78
CA LYS A 693 -36.28 -29.96 -48.14
C LYS A 693 -34.89 -30.41 -48.53
N VAL A 694 -33.86 -29.62 -48.23
CA VAL A 694 -32.45 -29.93 -48.54
C VAL A 694 -32.04 -31.28 -47.93
N LEU A 695 -32.45 -31.56 -46.70
CA LEU A 695 -32.12 -32.82 -46.03
C LEU A 695 -32.90 -34.00 -46.63
N LEU A 696 -34.17 -33.81 -47.04
CA LEU A 696 -34.97 -34.81 -47.70
C LEU A 696 -34.47 -35.10 -49.13
N GLU A 697 -33.82 -34.15 -49.79
CA GLU A 697 -33.18 -34.34 -51.10
C GLU A 697 -31.83 -35.06 -50.96
N ASP A 698 -31.07 -34.75 -49.92
CA ASP A 698 -29.81 -35.46 -49.61
C ASP A 698 -30.07 -36.95 -49.29
N GLU A 699 -31.14 -37.29 -48.54
CA GLU A 699 -31.57 -38.67 -48.25
C GLU A 699 -32.07 -39.47 -49.48
N LYS A 700 -32.54 -38.80 -50.53
CA LYS A 700 -33.01 -39.44 -51.78
C LYS A 700 -31.91 -39.58 -52.81
N GLY A 701 -30.76 -38.92 -52.62
CA GLY A 701 -29.62 -38.96 -53.51
C GLY A 701 -28.61 -40.07 -53.18
N GLU A 702 -28.78 -40.73 -52.04
CA GLU A 702 -28.15 -42.01 -51.70
C GLU A 702 -29.07 -43.17 -52.10
#